data_41a0177d48a204b6562abbb6ee681bc3
#
_entry.id   41a0177d48a204b6562abbb6ee681bc3
#
_cell.length_a   1.000
_cell.length_b   1.000
_cell.length_c   1.000
_cell.angle_alpha   90.00
_cell.angle_beta   90.00
_cell.angle_gamma   90.00
#
_symmetry.space_group_name_H-M   'P 1'
#
loop_
_entity.id
_entity.type
_entity.pdbx_description
1 polymer ?
#
loop_
_entity_poly.entity_id
_entity_poly.type
_entity_poly.pdbx_seq_one_letter_code
_entity_poly.pdbx_strand_id
1 'polypeptide(L)'
;MLVVAGAGTGKTTVLTRRIARLIQEGHALPGDLLALTYTDHGAREMRERVQAALRGTDLSGLRATTFHAYCMDLLKANGKAFGVLDDKDLWIYLRKRLRDLHLNYFVRAANVAQFLDDLLDFMRRCHDELVGPEKYAAYVERLERGELAIPRVTKSKDAATLNDEEVLGRCQEIASIFATVEAMLQEQNLGTFSHMITRVHDLLQTDVELLAREQARARFILVDEFQDANFAQVRILSALAGETRNVFAVGDPDQAIYRFRGASSAAFALFHRHFSGAPLVVLEKNQRSTTPILQCAFALIQKNPPVFASGAGQTGRGSSSFVYHRSPLESAREERAREEGKPLLSRPVAIVALSSKDSEPADIVSVIGEKRRQLRSRWSDFAVLYRSHFHRDEIVQELAERGIPFAIENMDVMDTPEVRDLLACLGAVDSVADAASLLRVAALPRFAIAPEKFRAAIRALPRDPEAAGQTSLASLLSQIDGGPAVLGALENTRAEIARTGAKSRAALDIILREFSFDRNSPPLRALLKFVEDWEKKPLTRTGHIGELMDYLEYFREARGAVCLQSDDQDAVRLMTVHSAKGLEFPHVFIIRAASNSFPAGYKEPLVEFPEDLRDPESVGEGDGKSLHEQEERRLFYVAMTRARDSLILYGKQGTGKDKTPPGLLRELLKHPGVGRYLTERSAHAVQTDLFAGAIPRPTSVSRTAEWLSLPPLFPLNRLSATAVESYEICPLQFKLEREWRIPRDAPAAMQYGVTMHRVLRTYFDSVRLGRPLPDETVIELFRTDLAQAVIDDPYQRELYDQQGIQQLRDLLAIAHRSTVPKVLHTEEHFEIHVGSATVAGRIDRIDDLGEGRVVIVDYKTGKPRAQEDADDSLQLSIYALAAKEKWGYEAERLVFYNLEENSPVATTRGRRQLEEAKAKLEDVANRIEAGQFDPKPGYHCRLCAYRNLCPATEKQVSGSPPARRAATS
;
A
#
# COMPACT_ATOMS: atom_id res chain seq x y z
N MET A 1 -5.38 13.92 36.12
CA MET A 1 -4.83 15.15 35.49
C MET A 1 -4.59 14.92 34.02
N LEU A 2 -4.97 15.84 33.18
CA LEU A 2 -4.72 15.79 31.75
C LEU A 2 -3.74 16.91 31.37
N VAL A 3 -2.67 16.59 30.66
CA VAL A 3 -1.67 17.56 30.18
C VAL A 3 -1.73 17.65 28.67
N VAL A 4 -2.16 18.80 28.16
CA VAL A 4 -2.08 19.11 26.74
C VAL A 4 -0.71 19.70 26.44
N ALA A 5 0.05 19.02 25.65
CA ALA A 5 1.44 19.31 25.41
C ALA A 5 1.73 19.27 23.91
N GLY A 6 1.77 20.42 23.25
CA GLY A 6 2.01 20.53 21.82
C GLY A 6 3.35 19.92 21.38
N ALA A 7 3.57 19.87 20.06
CA ALA A 7 4.83 19.37 19.51
C ALA A 7 6.05 20.09 20.12
N GLY A 8 7.05 19.33 20.58
CA GLY A 8 8.30 19.91 21.12
C GLY A 8 8.21 20.60 22.46
N THR A 9 7.08 20.49 23.21
CA THR A 9 6.96 21.09 24.55
C THR A 9 7.55 20.22 25.68
N GLY A 10 7.99 18.99 25.38
CA GLY A 10 8.67 18.12 26.35
C GLY A 10 7.73 17.14 27.06
N LYS A 11 6.72 16.60 26.38
CA LYS A 11 5.75 15.59 26.88
C LYS A 11 6.41 14.50 27.72
N THR A 12 7.28 13.73 27.12
CA THR A 12 7.96 12.59 27.77
C THR A 12 8.83 13.05 28.94
N THR A 13 9.42 14.26 28.86
CA THR A 13 10.20 14.84 29.96
C THR A 13 9.34 15.14 31.18
N VAL A 14 8.16 15.71 30.99
CA VAL A 14 7.24 16.00 32.09
C VAL A 14 6.78 14.69 32.73
N LEU A 15 6.43 13.69 31.96
CA LEU A 15 6.00 12.39 32.47
C LEU A 15 7.11 11.67 33.22
N THR A 16 8.31 11.60 32.68
CA THR A 16 9.46 10.95 33.36
C THR A 16 9.89 11.67 34.61
N ARG A 17 9.86 13.02 34.66
CA ARG A 17 10.10 13.80 35.85
C ARG A 17 9.03 13.58 36.92
N ARG A 18 7.77 13.42 36.51
CA ARG A 18 6.70 13.10 37.48
C ARG A 18 6.90 11.73 38.12
N ILE A 19 7.26 10.71 37.34
CA ILE A 19 7.61 9.37 37.87
C ILE A 19 8.76 9.51 38.89
N ALA A 20 9.84 10.17 38.49
CA ALA A 20 11.00 10.35 39.35
C ALA A 20 10.63 11.07 40.66
N ARG A 21 9.83 12.13 40.57
CA ARG A 21 9.38 12.89 41.73
C ARG A 21 8.52 12.06 42.70
N LEU A 22 7.56 11.28 42.16
CA LEU A 22 6.69 10.43 42.99
C LEU A 22 7.51 9.43 43.82
N ILE A 23 8.58 8.88 43.24
CA ILE A 23 9.47 7.96 43.93
C ILE A 23 10.38 8.70 44.91
N GLN A 24 11.00 9.83 44.54
CA GLN A 24 11.92 10.61 45.38
C GLN A 24 11.24 11.19 46.63
N GLU A 25 10.01 11.67 46.50
CA GLU A 25 9.23 12.22 47.59
C GLU A 25 8.53 11.15 48.44
N GLY A 26 8.72 9.85 48.11
CA GLY A 26 8.13 8.73 48.84
C GLY A 26 6.62 8.56 48.69
N HIS A 27 6.01 9.20 47.66
CA HIS A 27 4.59 9.06 47.41
C HIS A 27 4.23 7.71 46.78
N ALA A 28 5.17 7.08 46.08
CA ALA A 28 4.99 5.81 45.43
C ALA A 28 6.27 4.96 45.45
N LEU A 29 6.10 3.65 45.58
CA LEU A 29 7.17 2.69 45.29
C LEU A 29 7.19 2.45 43.77
N PRO A 30 8.31 2.02 43.16
CA PRO A 30 8.36 1.69 41.75
C PRO A 30 7.28 0.71 41.32
N GLY A 31 6.91 -0.27 42.15
CA GLY A 31 5.87 -1.26 41.87
C GLY A 31 4.43 -0.71 41.87
N ASP A 32 4.20 0.47 42.49
CA ASP A 32 2.89 1.14 42.48
C ASP A 32 2.61 1.90 41.16
N LEU A 33 3.60 2.00 40.28
CA LEU A 33 3.54 2.81 39.08
C LEU A 33 3.32 1.95 37.83
N LEU A 34 2.29 2.32 37.06
CA LEU A 34 2.05 1.81 35.72
C LEU A 34 2.19 2.94 34.70
N ALA A 35 3.25 2.91 33.90
CA ALA A 35 3.52 3.89 32.87
C ALA A 35 3.32 3.26 31.47
N LEU A 36 2.35 3.77 30.73
CA LEU A 36 1.91 3.24 29.44
C LEU A 36 2.27 4.17 28.30
N THR A 37 2.71 3.59 27.18
CA THR A 37 2.97 4.29 25.91
C THR A 37 2.53 3.44 24.72
N TYR A 38 2.73 3.92 23.48
CA TYR A 38 2.26 3.23 22.26
C TYR A 38 3.38 2.51 21.49
N THR A 39 4.66 2.75 21.85
CA THR A 39 5.79 2.13 21.14
C THR A 39 6.79 1.53 22.11
N ASP A 40 7.42 0.41 21.72
CA ASP A 40 8.47 -0.24 22.53
C ASP A 40 9.69 0.67 22.70
N HIS A 41 10.00 1.49 21.68
CA HIS A 41 11.04 2.52 21.80
C HIS A 41 10.69 3.54 22.90
N GLY A 42 9.47 4.06 22.91
CA GLY A 42 8.99 4.99 23.93
C GLY A 42 9.03 4.40 25.33
N ALA A 43 8.65 3.13 25.49
CA ALA A 43 8.71 2.44 26.78
C ALA A 43 10.16 2.28 27.29
N ARG A 44 11.09 1.96 26.39
CA ARG A 44 12.52 1.84 26.68
C ARG A 44 13.12 3.21 27.06
N GLU A 45 12.89 4.21 26.23
CA GLU A 45 13.36 5.58 26.47
C GLU A 45 12.84 6.13 27.80
N MET A 46 11.57 5.88 28.14
CA MET A 46 10.97 6.27 29.41
C MET A 46 11.72 5.65 30.60
N ARG A 47 12.00 4.33 30.55
CA ARG A 47 12.76 3.62 31.58
C ARG A 47 14.17 4.19 31.72
N GLU A 48 14.89 4.39 30.62
CA GLU A 48 16.25 4.94 30.62
C GLU A 48 16.30 6.35 31.22
N ARG A 49 15.34 7.21 30.87
CA ARG A 49 15.26 8.57 31.43
C ARG A 49 14.94 8.60 32.93
N VAL A 50 14.03 7.72 33.38
CA VAL A 50 13.71 7.58 34.81
C VAL A 50 14.93 7.04 35.56
N GLN A 51 15.61 6.03 35.01
CA GLN A 51 16.83 5.48 35.59
C GLN A 51 17.96 6.52 35.71
N ALA A 52 18.11 7.36 34.69
CA ALA A 52 19.10 8.45 34.71
C ALA A 52 18.77 9.52 35.77
N ALA A 53 17.49 9.78 36.03
CA ALA A 53 17.03 10.74 37.05
C ALA A 53 17.11 10.18 38.45
N LEU A 54 17.02 8.86 38.66
CA LEU A 54 16.99 8.16 39.95
C LEU A 54 18.21 7.24 40.13
N ARG A 55 19.42 7.79 39.94
CA ARG A 55 20.67 7.02 40.08
C ARG A 55 20.77 6.36 41.46
N GLY A 56 20.98 5.04 41.50
CA GLY A 56 21.13 4.27 42.74
C GLY A 56 19.82 3.74 43.33
N THR A 57 18.64 4.03 42.70
CA THR A 57 17.36 3.47 43.12
C THR A 57 17.06 2.20 42.30
N ASP A 58 16.59 1.15 42.99
CA ASP A 58 16.09 -0.06 42.32
C ASP A 58 14.73 0.23 41.65
N LEU A 59 14.67 0.13 40.33
CA LEU A 59 13.48 0.35 39.56
C LEU A 59 12.90 -0.96 38.96
N SER A 60 13.33 -2.12 39.47
CA SER A 60 12.89 -3.43 38.93
C SER A 60 11.35 -3.63 38.97
N GLY A 61 10.69 -2.97 39.95
CA GLY A 61 9.24 -2.97 40.07
C GLY A 61 8.47 -2.03 39.13
N LEU A 62 9.17 -1.09 38.47
CA LEU A 62 8.53 -0.09 37.63
C LEU A 62 7.98 -0.75 36.31
N ARG A 63 6.67 -0.69 36.15
CA ARG A 63 6.00 -1.18 34.93
C ARG A 63 5.89 -0.06 33.92
N ALA A 64 6.94 0.15 33.12
CA ALA A 64 6.93 1.06 31.97
C ALA A 64 6.89 0.22 30.68
N THR A 65 5.75 0.20 29.98
CA THR A 65 5.46 -0.76 28.90
C THR A 65 4.47 -0.18 27.87
N THR A 66 4.20 -0.91 26.79
CA THR A 66 3.12 -0.55 25.86
C THR A 66 1.78 -1.09 26.35
N PHE A 67 0.65 -0.50 25.88
CA PHE A 67 -0.69 -1.02 26.19
C PHE A 67 -0.82 -2.50 25.80
N HIS A 68 -0.38 -2.87 24.60
CA HIS A 68 -0.49 -4.25 24.10
C HIS A 68 0.37 -5.22 24.92
N ALA A 69 1.60 -4.83 25.26
CA ALA A 69 2.47 -5.66 26.09
C ALA A 69 1.88 -5.87 27.50
N TYR A 70 1.38 -4.80 28.14
CA TYR A 70 0.67 -4.91 29.41
C TYR A 70 -0.51 -5.89 29.33
N CYS A 71 -1.35 -5.74 28.30
CA CYS A 71 -2.51 -6.62 28.12
C CYS A 71 -2.10 -8.08 27.89
N MET A 72 -1.10 -8.31 27.05
CA MET A 72 -0.61 -9.67 26.79
C MET A 72 0.01 -10.31 28.04
N ASP A 73 0.77 -9.56 28.82
CA ASP A 73 1.36 -10.05 30.07
C ASP A 73 0.28 -10.40 31.09
N LEU A 74 -0.79 -9.60 31.17
CA LEU A 74 -1.93 -9.90 32.03
C LEU A 74 -2.67 -11.18 31.58
N LEU A 75 -2.89 -11.35 30.28
CA LEU A 75 -3.50 -12.56 29.72
C LEU A 75 -2.63 -13.80 29.98
N LYS A 76 -1.32 -13.71 29.78
CA LYS A 76 -0.35 -14.79 30.07
C LYS A 76 -0.39 -15.19 31.55
N ALA A 77 -0.36 -14.20 32.44
CA ALA A 77 -0.37 -14.44 33.89
C ALA A 77 -1.68 -15.15 34.37
N ASN A 78 -2.76 -15.04 33.60
CA ASN A 78 -4.06 -15.67 33.89
C ASN A 78 -4.38 -16.88 32.99
N GLY A 79 -3.38 -17.45 32.30
CA GLY A 79 -3.55 -18.65 31.46
C GLY A 79 -4.42 -18.43 30.22
N LYS A 80 -4.64 -17.19 29.76
CA LYS A 80 -5.47 -16.80 28.62
C LYS A 80 -4.66 -16.31 27.44
N ALA A 81 -3.38 -16.69 27.35
CA ALA A 81 -2.54 -16.37 26.21
C ALA A 81 -3.02 -17.03 24.92
N PHE A 82 -2.79 -16.39 23.80
CA PHE A 82 -3.16 -16.88 22.47
C PHE A 82 -2.07 -16.56 21.44
N GLY A 83 -2.14 -17.23 20.28
CA GLY A 83 -1.25 -16.94 19.14
C GLY A 83 -1.62 -15.61 18.48
N VAL A 84 -0.68 -14.68 18.42
CA VAL A 84 -0.92 -13.34 17.89
C VAL A 84 -0.65 -13.30 16.40
N LEU A 85 -1.64 -12.83 15.64
CA LEU A 85 -1.54 -12.54 14.22
C LEU A 85 -1.38 -11.03 14.02
N ASP A 86 -0.42 -10.63 13.21
CA ASP A 86 -0.40 -9.28 12.67
C ASP A 86 -1.43 -9.10 11.55
N ASP A 87 -1.63 -7.87 11.08
CA ASP A 87 -2.63 -7.56 10.04
C ASP A 87 -2.37 -8.35 8.75
N LYS A 88 -1.11 -8.64 8.41
CA LYS A 88 -0.76 -9.39 7.21
C LYS A 88 -0.98 -10.88 7.39
N ASP A 89 -0.70 -11.41 8.57
CA ASP A 89 -0.97 -12.80 8.91
C ASP A 89 -2.46 -13.10 8.89
N LEU A 90 -3.29 -12.22 9.47
CA LEU A 90 -4.74 -12.37 9.45
C LEU A 90 -5.28 -12.24 8.02
N TRP A 91 -4.75 -11.29 7.23
CA TRP A 91 -5.13 -11.14 5.82
C TRP A 91 -4.85 -12.43 5.04
N ILE A 92 -3.63 -13.01 5.17
CA ILE A 92 -3.23 -14.27 4.54
C ILE A 92 -4.10 -15.43 5.03
N TYR A 93 -4.38 -15.46 6.33
CA TYR A 93 -5.23 -16.47 6.94
C TYR A 93 -6.63 -16.48 6.32
N LEU A 94 -7.26 -15.30 6.18
CA LEU A 94 -8.58 -15.16 5.57
C LEU A 94 -8.56 -15.39 4.07
N ARG A 95 -7.50 -14.90 3.37
CA ARG A 95 -7.35 -15.12 1.93
C ARG A 95 -7.34 -16.60 1.55
N LYS A 96 -6.68 -17.42 2.36
CA LYS A 96 -6.65 -18.88 2.20
C LYS A 96 -7.96 -19.58 2.58
N ARG A 97 -8.88 -18.88 3.25
CA ARG A 97 -10.15 -19.41 3.77
C ARG A 97 -11.38 -18.66 3.27
N LEU A 98 -11.31 -18.02 2.14
CA LEU A 98 -12.42 -17.25 1.57
C LEU A 98 -13.70 -18.06 1.41
N ARG A 99 -13.60 -19.37 1.16
CA ARG A 99 -14.75 -20.29 1.08
C ARG A 99 -15.58 -20.34 2.35
N ASP A 100 -14.90 -20.26 3.50
CA ASP A 100 -15.53 -20.36 4.79
C ASP A 100 -16.35 -19.09 5.14
N LEU A 101 -16.14 -18.01 4.39
CA LEU A 101 -16.82 -16.72 4.59
C LEU A 101 -18.17 -16.61 3.86
N HIS A 102 -18.50 -17.55 2.95
CA HIS A 102 -19.78 -17.60 2.22
C HIS A 102 -20.21 -16.26 1.60
N LEU A 103 -19.31 -15.65 0.80
CA LEU A 103 -19.48 -14.31 0.24
C LEU A 103 -20.51 -14.29 -0.92
N ASN A 104 -21.42 -13.31 -0.93
CA ASN A 104 -22.42 -13.09 -1.97
C ASN A 104 -22.39 -11.66 -2.55
N TYR A 105 -22.44 -10.64 -1.68
CA TYR A 105 -22.51 -9.23 -2.10
C TYR A 105 -21.15 -8.58 -2.35
N PHE A 106 -20.12 -9.05 -1.65
CA PHE A 106 -18.78 -8.46 -1.73
C PHE A 106 -17.87 -9.15 -2.73
N VAL A 107 -18.28 -10.28 -3.30
CA VAL A 107 -17.42 -11.03 -4.23
C VAL A 107 -17.62 -10.63 -5.67
N ARG A 108 -16.64 -9.86 -6.13
CA ARG A 108 -16.25 -9.87 -7.53
C ARG A 108 -14.81 -10.37 -7.55
N ALA A 109 -14.54 -11.41 -8.30
CA ALA A 109 -13.21 -12.06 -8.37
C ALA A 109 -12.03 -11.10 -8.56
N ALA A 110 -12.27 -9.89 -9.07
CA ALA A 110 -11.26 -8.86 -9.32
C ALA A 110 -10.86 -7.99 -8.10
N ASN A 111 -11.59 -8.04 -6.96
CA ASN A 111 -11.41 -7.09 -5.85
C ASN A 111 -11.24 -7.73 -4.46
N VAL A 112 -10.92 -9.02 -4.38
CA VAL A 112 -10.76 -9.75 -3.10
C VAL A 112 -9.78 -9.08 -2.16
N ALA A 113 -8.64 -8.60 -2.68
CA ALA A 113 -7.62 -7.97 -1.84
C ALA A 113 -8.12 -6.67 -1.17
N GLN A 114 -8.88 -5.84 -1.90
CA GLN A 114 -9.44 -4.62 -1.32
C GLN A 114 -10.53 -4.94 -0.29
N PHE A 115 -11.38 -5.92 -0.58
CA PHE A 115 -12.41 -6.35 0.36
C PHE A 115 -11.79 -6.83 1.68
N LEU A 116 -10.75 -7.64 1.64
CA LEU A 116 -10.06 -8.10 2.84
C LEU A 116 -9.42 -6.95 3.63
N ASP A 117 -8.77 -5.99 2.95
CA ASP A 117 -8.21 -4.81 3.60
C ASP A 117 -9.30 -4.02 4.35
N ASP A 118 -10.46 -3.79 3.71
CA ASP A 118 -11.57 -3.03 4.28
C ASP A 118 -12.29 -3.81 5.40
N LEU A 119 -12.45 -5.13 5.26
CA LEU A 119 -12.98 -6.01 6.29
C LEU A 119 -12.12 -6.00 7.56
N LEU A 120 -10.80 -6.10 7.41
CA LEU A 120 -9.87 -6.05 8.54
C LEU A 120 -9.91 -4.68 9.24
N ASP A 121 -10.02 -3.60 8.47
CA ASP A 121 -10.19 -2.25 9.04
C ASP A 121 -11.50 -2.13 9.83
N PHE A 122 -12.61 -2.65 9.27
CA PHE A 122 -13.91 -2.72 9.94
C PHE A 122 -13.84 -3.51 11.25
N MET A 123 -13.32 -4.75 11.23
CA MET A 123 -13.21 -5.59 12.42
C MET A 123 -12.36 -4.93 13.51
N ARG A 124 -11.23 -4.31 13.13
CA ARG A 124 -10.40 -3.56 14.07
C ARG A 124 -11.17 -2.42 14.72
N ARG A 125 -11.95 -1.65 13.94
CA ARG A 125 -12.79 -0.57 14.49
C ARG A 125 -13.86 -1.11 15.44
N CYS A 126 -14.47 -2.27 15.13
CA CYS A 126 -15.38 -2.95 16.04
C CYS A 126 -14.71 -3.22 17.39
N HIS A 127 -13.51 -3.81 17.38
CA HIS A 127 -12.76 -4.08 18.62
C HIS A 127 -12.37 -2.81 19.37
N ASP A 128 -11.96 -1.76 18.66
CA ASP A 128 -11.58 -0.48 19.25
C ASP A 128 -12.75 0.21 19.97
N GLU A 129 -13.99 -0.03 19.50
CA GLU A 129 -15.26 0.48 20.07
C GLU A 129 -15.98 -0.56 20.96
N LEU A 130 -15.34 -1.68 21.28
CA LEU A 130 -15.93 -2.78 22.06
C LEU A 130 -17.23 -3.30 21.48
N VAL A 131 -17.29 -3.45 20.18
CA VAL A 131 -18.40 -4.03 19.42
C VAL A 131 -18.02 -5.45 19.00
N GLY A 132 -18.59 -6.45 19.65
CA GLY A 132 -18.45 -7.85 19.25
C GLY A 132 -19.47 -8.24 18.15
N PRO A 133 -19.36 -9.48 17.62
CA PRO A 133 -20.28 -9.99 16.60
C PRO A 133 -21.75 -9.91 17.00
N GLU A 134 -22.08 -10.24 18.26
CA GLU A 134 -23.48 -10.22 18.75
C GLU A 134 -24.05 -8.80 18.74
N LYS A 135 -23.25 -7.82 19.14
CA LYS A 135 -23.68 -6.42 19.17
C LYS A 135 -23.87 -5.86 17.74
N TYR A 136 -23.02 -6.28 16.81
CA TYR A 136 -23.18 -5.90 15.40
C TYR A 136 -24.39 -6.61 14.77
N ALA A 137 -24.60 -7.88 15.04
CA ALA A 137 -25.79 -8.62 14.59
C ALA A 137 -27.09 -7.99 15.10
N ALA A 138 -27.16 -7.60 16.38
CA ALA A 138 -28.29 -6.88 16.94
C ALA A 138 -28.54 -5.52 16.27
N TYR A 139 -27.49 -4.82 15.85
CA TYR A 139 -27.63 -3.60 15.04
C TYR A 139 -28.29 -3.92 13.69
N VAL A 140 -27.84 -4.96 12.97
CA VAL A 140 -28.42 -5.36 11.68
C VAL A 140 -29.89 -5.77 11.84
N GLU A 141 -30.26 -6.52 12.88
CA GLU A 141 -31.67 -6.84 13.19
C GLU A 141 -32.53 -5.57 13.39
N ARG A 142 -32.01 -4.53 13.99
CA ARG A 142 -32.72 -3.24 14.15
C ARG A 142 -32.93 -2.53 12.84
N LEU A 143 -31.93 -2.62 11.89
CA LEU A 143 -32.13 -2.14 10.53
C LEU A 143 -33.24 -2.91 9.81
N GLU A 144 -33.28 -4.24 9.93
CA GLU A 144 -34.32 -5.09 9.33
C GLU A 144 -35.72 -4.76 9.83
N ARG A 145 -35.84 -4.47 11.13
CA ARG A 145 -37.11 -4.06 11.72
C ARG A 145 -37.53 -2.61 11.42
N GLY A 146 -36.69 -1.86 10.71
CA GLY A 146 -36.93 -0.45 10.43
C GLY A 146 -36.83 0.47 11.66
N GLU A 147 -36.22 0.01 12.74
CA GLU A 147 -35.96 0.82 13.94
C GLU A 147 -34.85 1.85 13.74
N LEU A 148 -33.96 1.59 12.79
CA LEU A 148 -32.87 2.46 12.36
C LEU A 148 -32.97 2.74 10.87
N ALA A 149 -32.48 3.89 10.45
CA ALA A 149 -32.39 4.23 9.03
C ALA A 149 -31.28 3.41 8.36
N ILE A 150 -31.55 2.84 7.18
CA ILE A 150 -30.55 2.12 6.39
C ILE A 150 -29.46 3.11 5.95
N PRO A 151 -28.17 2.78 6.14
CA PRO A 151 -27.07 3.65 5.74
C PRO A 151 -27.09 3.92 4.24
N ARG A 152 -26.78 5.13 3.82
CA ARG A 152 -26.62 5.47 2.40
C ARG A 152 -25.23 5.10 1.94
N VAL A 153 -25.15 4.16 1.00
CA VAL A 153 -23.88 3.75 0.36
C VAL A 153 -23.90 4.21 -1.09
N THR A 154 -22.95 5.05 -1.48
CA THR A 154 -22.81 5.53 -2.87
C THR A 154 -21.85 4.64 -3.65
N LYS A 155 -22.21 4.26 -4.89
CA LYS A 155 -21.26 3.64 -5.83
C LYS A 155 -20.22 4.68 -6.23
N SER A 156 -18.95 4.43 -6.00
CA SER A 156 -17.83 5.39 -6.00
C SER A 156 -17.54 6.14 -7.32
N LYS A 157 -18.29 5.93 -8.42
CA LYS A 157 -18.04 6.61 -9.69
C LYS A 157 -19.25 7.32 -10.32
N ASP A 158 -20.47 6.91 -10.00
CA ASP A 158 -21.66 7.39 -10.74
C ASP A 158 -22.72 8.09 -9.87
N ALA A 159 -22.40 8.45 -8.62
CA ALA A 159 -23.35 9.02 -7.66
C ALA A 159 -24.65 8.19 -7.46
N ALA A 160 -24.72 6.98 -8.01
CA ALA A 160 -25.86 6.09 -7.80
C ALA A 160 -25.75 5.46 -6.40
N THR A 161 -26.74 5.67 -5.58
CA THR A 161 -26.92 5.02 -4.28
C THR A 161 -27.34 3.55 -4.51
N LEU A 162 -26.80 2.65 -3.71
CA LEU A 162 -27.33 1.29 -3.63
C LEU A 162 -28.77 1.33 -3.11
N ASN A 163 -29.59 0.36 -3.52
CA ASN A 163 -30.92 0.24 -2.94
C ASN A 163 -30.86 -0.30 -1.50
N ASP A 164 -31.89 -0.05 -0.72
CA ASP A 164 -31.93 -0.40 0.70
C ASP A 164 -31.80 -1.94 0.92
N GLU A 165 -32.35 -2.76 0.03
CA GLU A 165 -32.26 -4.22 0.08
C GLU A 165 -30.81 -4.69 -0.10
N GLU A 166 -30.07 -4.13 -1.05
CA GLU A 166 -28.67 -4.45 -1.29
C GLU A 166 -27.79 -4.02 -0.11
N VAL A 167 -28.04 -2.84 0.47
CA VAL A 167 -27.30 -2.36 1.65
C VAL A 167 -27.56 -3.26 2.86
N LEU A 168 -28.82 -3.62 3.09
CA LEU A 168 -29.20 -4.51 4.18
C LEU A 168 -28.54 -5.89 4.01
N GLY A 169 -28.60 -6.48 2.82
CA GLY A 169 -27.95 -7.75 2.51
C GLY A 169 -26.44 -7.71 2.73
N ARG A 170 -25.79 -6.63 2.42
CA ARG A 170 -24.37 -6.42 2.74
C ARG A 170 -24.10 -6.37 4.23
N CYS A 171 -24.94 -5.69 5.01
CA CYS A 171 -24.82 -5.65 6.46
C CYS A 171 -24.99 -7.04 7.09
N GLN A 172 -25.96 -7.83 6.60
CA GLN A 172 -26.20 -9.23 7.03
C GLN A 172 -24.98 -10.11 6.72
N GLU A 173 -24.43 -9.99 5.50
CA GLU A 173 -23.23 -10.73 5.10
C GLU A 173 -22.04 -10.39 5.99
N ILE A 174 -21.78 -9.10 6.28
CA ILE A 174 -20.72 -8.68 7.19
C ILE A 174 -20.94 -9.21 8.61
N ALA A 175 -22.17 -9.24 9.12
CA ALA A 175 -22.48 -9.82 10.43
C ALA A 175 -22.12 -11.31 10.49
N SER A 176 -22.49 -12.06 9.46
CA SER A 176 -22.12 -13.48 9.32
C SER A 176 -20.63 -13.69 9.22
N ILE A 177 -19.92 -12.89 8.40
CA ILE A 177 -18.47 -12.97 8.23
C ILE A 177 -17.76 -12.65 9.55
N PHE A 178 -18.16 -11.59 10.23
CA PHE A 178 -17.56 -11.19 11.50
C PHE A 178 -17.67 -12.30 12.55
N ALA A 179 -18.86 -12.87 12.71
CA ALA A 179 -19.08 -14.00 13.62
C ALA A 179 -18.23 -15.22 13.23
N THR A 180 -18.16 -15.54 11.94
CA THR A 180 -17.38 -16.66 11.42
C THR A 180 -15.89 -16.48 11.68
N VAL A 181 -15.33 -15.31 11.40
CA VAL A 181 -13.91 -15.02 11.61
C VAL A 181 -13.55 -15.09 13.09
N GLU A 182 -14.37 -14.52 13.97
CA GLU A 182 -14.16 -14.59 15.42
C GLU A 182 -14.19 -16.04 15.94
N ALA A 183 -15.14 -16.84 15.46
CA ALA A 183 -15.21 -18.27 15.81
C ALA A 183 -13.98 -19.04 15.34
N MET A 184 -13.53 -18.82 14.09
CA MET A 184 -12.34 -19.45 13.53
C MET A 184 -11.07 -19.09 14.31
N LEU A 185 -10.91 -17.84 14.74
CA LEU A 185 -9.77 -17.40 15.55
C LEU A 185 -9.83 -18.01 16.96
N GLN A 186 -11.01 -18.06 17.55
CA GLN A 186 -11.22 -18.64 18.89
C GLN A 186 -10.94 -20.15 18.91
N GLU A 187 -11.43 -20.90 17.92
CA GLU A 187 -11.22 -22.35 17.80
C GLU A 187 -9.71 -22.71 17.73
N GLN A 188 -8.92 -21.89 17.06
CA GLN A 188 -7.47 -22.11 16.92
C GLN A 188 -6.63 -21.43 18.01
N ASN A 189 -7.27 -20.82 19.01
CA ASN A 189 -6.61 -20.01 20.03
C ASN A 189 -5.71 -18.93 19.43
N LEU A 190 -6.23 -18.22 18.43
CA LEU A 190 -5.58 -17.10 17.74
C LEU A 190 -6.27 -15.78 18.10
N GLY A 191 -5.62 -14.69 17.75
CA GLY A 191 -6.17 -13.36 17.86
C GLY A 191 -5.20 -12.30 17.33
N THR A 192 -5.67 -11.06 17.25
CA THR A 192 -4.87 -9.90 16.82
C THR A 192 -4.44 -9.04 17.98
N PHE A 193 -3.74 -7.95 17.70
CA PHE A 193 -3.42 -6.93 18.70
C PHE A 193 -4.67 -6.31 19.33
N SER A 194 -5.76 -6.13 18.57
CA SER A 194 -7.03 -5.64 19.10
C SER A 194 -7.66 -6.61 20.11
N HIS A 195 -7.53 -7.91 19.87
CA HIS A 195 -8.00 -8.94 20.83
C HIS A 195 -7.27 -8.91 22.17
N MET A 196 -6.01 -8.46 22.23
CA MET A 196 -5.33 -8.27 23.52
C MET A 196 -6.09 -7.27 24.38
N ILE A 197 -6.56 -6.19 23.75
CA ILE A 197 -7.28 -5.11 24.44
C ILE A 197 -8.69 -5.57 24.85
N THR A 198 -9.47 -6.12 23.90
CA THR A 198 -10.85 -6.52 24.18
C THR A 198 -10.93 -7.65 25.19
N ARG A 199 -10.08 -8.70 25.09
CA ARG A 199 -10.05 -9.81 26.06
C ARG A 199 -9.61 -9.37 27.45
N VAL A 200 -8.70 -8.39 27.57
CA VAL A 200 -8.37 -7.82 28.89
C VAL A 200 -9.50 -6.98 29.43
N HIS A 201 -10.15 -6.17 28.59
CA HIS A 201 -11.34 -5.44 29.00
C HIS A 201 -12.39 -6.39 29.60
N ASP A 202 -12.75 -7.46 28.91
CA ASP A 202 -13.75 -8.43 29.35
C ASP A 202 -13.29 -9.18 30.59
N LEU A 203 -12.00 -9.52 30.66
CA LEU A 203 -11.42 -10.18 31.84
C LEU A 203 -11.53 -9.29 33.09
N LEU A 204 -11.23 -7.99 32.96
CA LEU A 204 -11.36 -7.03 34.06
C LEU A 204 -12.82 -6.75 34.46
N GLN A 205 -13.78 -6.94 33.54
CA GLN A 205 -15.20 -6.81 33.84
C GLN A 205 -15.76 -8.05 34.56
N THR A 206 -15.20 -9.22 34.31
CA THR A 206 -15.74 -10.50 34.79
C THR A 206 -15.02 -11.04 36.04
N ASP A 207 -13.75 -10.72 36.21
CA ASP A 207 -12.90 -11.17 37.33
C ASP A 207 -12.63 -10.04 38.32
N VAL A 208 -13.49 -9.93 39.34
CA VAL A 208 -13.44 -8.88 40.35
C VAL A 208 -12.15 -8.95 41.21
N GLU A 209 -11.64 -10.18 41.47
CA GLU A 209 -10.42 -10.36 42.26
C GLU A 209 -9.19 -9.91 41.49
N LEU A 210 -9.13 -10.22 40.20
CA LEU A 210 -8.09 -9.74 39.31
C LEU A 210 -8.12 -8.22 39.23
N LEU A 211 -9.30 -7.64 39.02
CA LEU A 211 -9.43 -6.18 38.95
C LEU A 211 -8.94 -5.52 40.22
N ALA A 212 -9.34 -5.99 41.38
CA ALA A 212 -8.91 -5.45 42.66
C ALA A 212 -7.38 -5.56 42.86
N ARG A 213 -6.80 -6.69 42.47
CA ARG A 213 -5.34 -6.91 42.47
C ARG A 213 -4.58 -5.91 41.59
N GLU A 214 -5.06 -5.72 40.35
CA GLU A 214 -4.40 -4.80 39.41
C GLU A 214 -4.60 -3.33 39.81
N GLN A 215 -5.75 -2.95 40.38
CA GLN A 215 -5.98 -1.63 40.98
C GLN A 215 -5.02 -1.36 42.14
N ALA A 216 -4.80 -2.34 43.03
CA ALA A 216 -3.86 -2.22 44.14
C ALA A 216 -2.41 -2.05 43.66
N ARG A 217 -2.03 -2.66 42.56
CA ARG A 217 -0.71 -2.57 41.90
C ARG A 217 -0.53 -1.32 41.05
N ALA A 218 -1.58 -0.75 40.51
CA ALA A 218 -1.54 0.41 39.60
C ALA A 218 -2.05 1.68 40.32
N ARG A 219 -1.51 1.97 41.51
CA ARG A 219 -1.93 3.14 42.31
C ARG A 219 -1.72 4.47 41.57
N PHE A 220 -0.74 4.53 40.69
CA PHE A 220 -0.43 5.68 39.85
C PHE A 220 -0.33 5.21 38.41
N ILE A 221 -1.25 5.65 37.56
CA ILE A 221 -1.27 5.35 36.12
C ILE A 221 -0.80 6.57 35.35
N LEU A 222 0.25 6.41 34.55
CA LEU A 222 0.79 7.48 33.72
C LEU A 222 0.71 7.04 32.23
N VAL A 223 0.21 7.91 31.36
CA VAL A 223 0.02 7.60 29.94
C VAL A 223 0.69 8.67 29.08
N ASP A 224 1.64 8.26 28.25
CA ASP A 224 2.25 9.12 27.22
C ASP A 224 1.52 8.98 25.90
N GLU A 225 1.63 9.99 25.02
CA GLU A 225 1.00 10.04 23.68
C GLU A 225 -0.51 9.73 23.71
N PHE A 226 -1.22 10.23 24.73
CA PHE A 226 -2.63 9.90 25.01
C PHE A 226 -3.58 10.15 23.84
N GLN A 227 -3.24 11.02 22.88
CA GLN A 227 -4.03 11.26 21.65
C GLN A 227 -4.16 10.03 20.76
N ASP A 228 -3.34 9.00 20.96
CA ASP A 228 -3.39 7.76 20.19
C ASP A 228 -4.25 6.67 20.88
N ALA A 229 -4.89 6.98 22.01
CA ALA A 229 -5.79 6.08 22.72
C ALA A 229 -7.10 5.88 21.95
N ASN A 230 -7.60 4.63 21.91
CA ASN A 230 -8.93 4.28 21.46
C ASN A 230 -9.92 4.14 22.63
N PHE A 231 -11.21 3.97 22.32
CA PHE A 231 -12.26 3.83 23.32
C PHE A 231 -12.00 2.66 24.29
N ALA A 232 -11.66 1.47 23.76
CA ALA A 232 -11.41 0.29 24.58
C ALA A 232 -10.25 0.50 25.59
N GLN A 233 -9.19 1.18 25.18
CA GLN A 233 -8.05 1.51 26.04
C GLN A 233 -8.43 2.50 27.15
N VAL A 234 -9.26 3.51 26.83
CA VAL A 234 -9.76 4.45 27.86
C VAL A 234 -10.65 3.72 28.88
N ARG A 235 -11.46 2.74 28.42
CA ARG A 235 -12.28 1.88 29.31
C ARG A 235 -11.41 1.05 30.26
N ILE A 236 -10.30 0.46 29.77
CA ILE A 236 -9.34 -0.26 30.61
C ILE A 236 -8.70 0.67 31.64
N LEU A 237 -8.25 1.87 31.21
CA LEU A 237 -7.69 2.86 32.13
C LEU A 237 -8.67 3.25 33.23
N SER A 238 -9.95 3.44 32.87
CA SER A 238 -11.00 3.77 33.82
C SER A 238 -11.22 2.65 34.83
N ALA A 239 -11.23 1.39 34.38
CA ALA A 239 -11.37 0.22 35.25
C ALA A 239 -10.19 0.08 36.20
N LEU A 240 -8.96 0.20 35.73
CA LEU A 240 -7.73 0.12 36.53
C LEU A 240 -7.60 1.26 37.54
N ALA A 241 -8.05 2.46 37.17
CA ALA A 241 -7.97 3.61 38.06
C ALA A 241 -8.92 3.52 39.27
N GLY A 242 -10.01 2.74 39.14
CA GLY A 242 -11.00 2.50 40.18
C GLY A 242 -11.50 3.81 40.85
N GLU A 243 -11.77 3.75 42.15
CA GLU A 243 -12.24 4.91 42.94
C GLU A 243 -11.19 6.02 43.09
N THR A 244 -9.89 5.66 43.08
CA THR A 244 -8.79 6.62 43.24
C THR A 244 -8.66 7.60 42.11
N ARG A 245 -9.08 7.20 40.91
CA ARG A 245 -9.01 7.96 39.64
C ARG A 245 -7.64 8.62 39.42
N ASN A 246 -6.56 7.99 39.88
CA ASN A 246 -5.21 8.56 39.84
C ASN A 246 -4.53 8.30 38.50
N VAL A 247 -4.97 9.02 37.47
CA VAL A 247 -4.44 8.95 36.12
C VAL A 247 -3.79 10.28 35.74
N PHE A 248 -2.57 10.19 35.18
CA PHE A 248 -1.84 11.31 34.61
C PHE A 248 -1.60 11.05 33.14
N ALA A 249 -2.38 11.69 32.26
CA ALA A 249 -2.29 11.54 30.82
C ALA A 249 -1.64 12.77 30.17
N VAL A 250 -0.72 12.53 29.24
CA VAL A 250 -0.03 13.57 28.48
C VAL A 250 -0.20 13.30 26.99
N GLY A 251 -0.55 14.33 26.22
CA GLY A 251 -0.70 14.17 24.77
C GLY A 251 -0.87 15.49 24.03
N ASP A 252 -0.90 15.40 22.71
CA ASP A 252 -1.16 16.49 21.79
C ASP A 252 -2.33 16.11 20.86
N PRO A 253 -3.53 16.67 21.04
CA PRO A 253 -4.69 16.34 20.22
C PRO A 253 -4.48 16.64 18.72
N ASP A 254 -3.58 17.58 18.39
CA ASP A 254 -3.23 17.94 17.03
C ASP A 254 -2.19 17.00 16.39
N GLN A 255 -1.66 16.04 17.15
CA GLN A 255 -0.82 14.94 16.67
C GLN A 255 -1.54 13.59 16.62
N ALA A 256 -2.87 13.55 16.73
CA ALA A 256 -3.70 12.36 16.53
C ALA A 256 -3.77 12.03 15.02
N ILE A 257 -2.85 11.20 14.54
CA ILE A 257 -2.67 10.83 13.11
C ILE A 257 -2.77 9.32 12.87
N TYR A 258 -3.29 8.56 13.81
CA TYR A 258 -3.47 7.11 13.73
C TYR A 258 -4.94 6.68 13.78
N ARG A 259 -5.86 7.50 13.24
CA ARG A 259 -7.28 7.14 13.15
C ARG A 259 -7.49 5.83 12.39
N PHE A 260 -6.68 5.57 11.38
CA PHE A 260 -6.68 4.30 10.65
C PHE A 260 -6.27 3.09 11.51
N ARG A 261 -5.73 3.33 12.74
CA ARG A 261 -5.45 2.32 13.78
C ARG A 261 -6.42 2.43 14.95
N GLY A 262 -7.60 3.02 14.77
CA GLY A 262 -8.62 3.16 15.81
C GLY A 262 -8.39 4.31 16.80
N ALA A 263 -7.28 5.07 16.71
CA ALA A 263 -7.07 6.22 17.57
C ALA A 263 -8.23 7.21 17.41
N SER A 264 -8.83 7.59 18.53
CA SER A 264 -9.96 8.50 18.55
C SER A 264 -9.49 9.95 18.67
N SER A 265 -9.91 10.81 17.74
CA SER A 265 -9.75 12.27 17.93
C SER A 265 -10.46 12.75 19.18
N ALA A 266 -11.40 11.97 19.71
CA ALA A 266 -12.14 12.21 20.93
C ALA A 266 -11.47 11.65 22.20
N ALA A 267 -10.25 11.07 22.14
CA ALA A 267 -9.58 10.49 23.31
C ALA A 267 -9.57 11.45 24.52
N PHE A 268 -9.35 12.73 24.27
CA PHE A 268 -9.36 13.76 25.31
C PHE A 268 -10.78 14.04 25.86
N ALA A 269 -11.81 14.01 25.02
CA ALA A 269 -13.19 14.13 25.47
C ALA A 269 -13.61 12.92 26.32
N LEU A 270 -13.24 11.72 25.88
CA LEU A 270 -13.42 10.48 26.63
C LEU A 270 -12.71 10.53 28.00
N PHE A 271 -11.46 11.09 28.05
CA PHE A 271 -10.77 11.28 29.32
C PHE A 271 -11.56 12.18 30.26
N HIS A 272 -12.03 13.30 29.77
CA HIS A 272 -12.79 14.28 30.59
C HIS A 272 -14.08 13.67 31.14
N ARG A 273 -14.76 12.82 30.35
CA ARG A 273 -15.95 12.10 30.79
C ARG A 273 -15.66 11.08 31.88
N HIS A 274 -14.68 10.21 31.66
CA HIS A 274 -14.36 9.12 32.58
C HIS A 274 -13.63 9.61 33.82
N PHE A 275 -12.93 10.76 33.74
CA PHE A 275 -12.18 11.37 34.83
C PHE A 275 -12.68 12.80 35.07
N SER A 276 -14.01 12.94 35.29
CA SER A 276 -14.64 14.22 35.55
C SER A 276 -13.98 14.98 36.70
N GLY A 277 -13.75 16.30 36.53
CA GLY A 277 -13.05 17.14 37.49
C GLY A 277 -11.52 17.00 37.47
N ALA A 278 -10.94 16.24 36.56
CA ALA A 278 -9.49 16.16 36.39
C ALA A 278 -8.93 17.55 35.96
N PRO A 279 -7.90 18.08 36.64
CA PRO A 279 -7.30 19.32 36.23
C PRO A 279 -6.64 19.21 34.87
N LEU A 280 -6.79 20.26 34.03
CA LEU A 280 -6.13 20.42 32.74
C LEU A 280 -4.92 21.34 32.89
N VAL A 281 -3.79 20.94 32.33
CA VAL A 281 -2.57 21.76 32.26
C VAL A 281 -2.17 21.85 30.78
N VAL A 282 -1.88 23.06 30.31
CA VAL A 282 -1.39 23.30 28.94
C VAL A 282 0.08 23.71 29.00
N LEU A 283 0.92 23.04 28.17
CA LEU A 283 2.33 23.42 28.02
C LEU A 283 2.49 24.33 26.81
N GLU A 284 2.88 25.58 27.05
CA GLU A 284 2.96 26.63 26.02
C GLU A 284 4.36 26.83 25.44
N LYS A 285 5.41 26.44 26.20
CA LYS A 285 6.81 26.65 25.78
C LYS A 285 7.34 25.50 24.91
N ASN A 286 7.67 25.80 23.66
CA ASN A 286 8.28 24.86 22.73
C ASN A 286 9.81 24.89 22.83
N GLN A 287 10.43 23.73 23.06
CA GLN A 287 11.86 23.55 23.21
C GLN A 287 12.57 23.18 21.89
N ARG A 288 11.82 23.03 20.79
CA ARG A 288 12.31 22.47 19.52
C ARG A 288 12.46 23.51 18.42
N SER A 289 11.38 24.14 18.05
CA SER A 289 11.26 24.90 16.81
C SER A 289 11.40 26.41 16.99
N THR A 290 11.77 27.11 15.93
CA THR A 290 11.77 28.59 15.88
C THR A 290 10.37 29.15 15.69
N THR A 291 10.16 30.41 16.06
CA THR A 291 8.87 31.10 15.99
C THR A 291 8.21 31.04 14.59
N PRO A 292 8.91 31.26 13.46
CA PRO A 292 8.28 31.16 12.13
C PRO A 292 7.62 29.80 11.87
N ILE A 293 8.29 28.72 12.27
CA ILE A 293 7.76 27.36 12.09
C ILE A 293 6.49 27.17 12.93
N LEU A 294 6.54 27.59 14.19
CA LEU A 294 5.41 27.47 15.14
C LEU A 294 4.19 28.28 14.67
N GLN A 295 4.39 29.52 14.23
CA GLN A 295 3.30 30.38 13.78
C GLN A 295 2.65 29.86 12.49
N CYS A 296 3.43 29.38 11.53
CA CYS A 296 2.91 28.77 10.31
C CYS A 296 2.15 27.45 10.60
N ALA A 297 2.69 26.62 11.47
CA ALA A 297 2.03 25.38 11.87
C ALA A 297 0.71 25.64 12.61
N PHE A 298 0.69 26.63 13.50
CA PHE A 298 -0.52 27.05 14.22
C PHE A 298 -1.58 27.62 13.24
N ALA A 299 -1.17 28.48 12.31
CA ALA A 299 -2.07 29.06 11.29
C ALA A 299 -2.80 28.00 10.47
N LEU A 300 -2.13 26.85 10.24
CA LEU A 300 -2.72 25.73 9.55
C LEU A 300 -3.70 24.94 10.42
N ILE A 301 -3.27 24.54 11.64
CA ILE A 301 -4.02 23.60 12.46
C ILE A 301 -5.25 24.24 13.13
N GLN A 302 -5.24 25.53 13.37
CA GLN A 302 -6.39 26.24 13.96
C GLN A 302 -7.67 26.17 13.13
N LYS A 303 -7.58 25.79 11.85
CA LYS A 303 -8.75 25.58 10.97
C LYS A 303 -9.50 24.27 11.25
N ASN A 304 -8.87 23.33 11.92
CA ASN A 304 -9.60 22.17 12.43
C ASN A 304 -10.54 22.59 13.57
N PRO A 305 -11.69 21.91 13.75
CA PRO A 305 -12.59 22.19 14.86
C PRO A 305 -11.88 22.17 16.22
N PRO A 306 -12.38 22.87 17.25
CA PRO A 306 -11.89 22.74 18.62
C PRO A 306 -11.90 21.26 19.04
N VAL A 307 -10.94 20.86 19.87
CA VAL A 307 -10.79 19.44 20.26
C VAL A 307 -11.88 18.98 21.24
N PHE A 308 -12.53 19.94 21.89
CA PHE A 308 -13.63 19.72 22.84
C PHE A 308 -14.75 20.70 22.55
N ALA A 309 -15.85 20.22 22.01
CA ALA A 309 -17.12 20.88 22.09
C ALA A 309 -18.11 19.87 22.70
N SER A 310 -18.60 20.13 23.88
CA SER A 310 -19.74 19.39 24.40
C SER A 310 -20.96 19.75 23.53
N GLY A 311 -21.63 18.72 22.98
CA GLY A 311 -22.75 18.89 22.08
C GLY A 311 -23.81 19.82 22.65
N ALA A 312 -24.24 20.78 21.84
CA ALA A 312 -25.40 21.62 22.06
C ALA A 312 -26.65 20.74 21.96
N GLY A 313 -27.02 20.04 23.05
CA GLY A 313 -28.19 19.14 23.01
C GLY A 313 -28.74 18.74 24.37
N GLN A 314 -28.01 18.92 25.45
CA GLN A 314 -28.55 18.59 26.78
C GLN A 314 -28.65 19.84 27.68
N THR A 315 -29.82 20.43 27.74
CA THR A 315 -30.23 21.38 28.75
C THR A 315 -30.43 20.69 30.10
N GLY A 316 -29.29 20.29 30.74
CA GLY A 316 -29.25 19.81 32.11
C GLY A 316 -28.40 20.79 32.95
N ARG A 317 -28.99 21.38 33.97
CA ARG A 317 -28.30 22.24 34.93
C ARG A 317 -27.11 21.47 35.55
N GLY A 318 -25.87 21.84 35.19
CA GLY A 318 -24.68 21.37 35.89
C GLY A 318 -23.49 20.92 35.04
N SER A 319 -23.53 20.84 33.69
CA SER A 319 -22.36 20.45 32.90
C SER A 319 -21.58 21.70 32.50
N SER A 320 -20.43 21.92 33.12
CA SER A 320 -19.44 22.88 32.63
C SER A 320 -18.88 22.39 31.30
N SER A 321 -19.30 23.01 30.20
CA SER A 321 -18.73 22.76 28.87
C SER A 321 -17.27 23.21 28.89
N PHE A 322 -16.35 22.26 28.92
CA PHE A 322 -14.94 22.55 28.80
C PHE A 322 -14.55 22.58 27.33
N VAL A 323 -14.04 23.70 26.85
CA VAL A 323 -13.51 23.86 25.50
C VAL A 323 -12.02 24.15 25.57
N TYR A 324 -11.18 23.29 24.99
CA TYR A 324 -9.76 23.59 24.80
C TYR A 324 -9.58 24.44 23.57
N HIS A 325 -9.13 25.68 23.76
CA HIS A 325 -8.76 26.58 22.68
C HIS A 325 -7.27 26.45 22.37
N ARG A 326 -6.96 26.18 21.11
CA ARG A 326 -5.57 26.19 20.65
C ARG A 326 -4.94 27.54 20.81
N SER A 327 -3.74 27.60 21.33
CA SER A 327 -2.88 28.78 21.38
C SER A 327 -1.57 28.55 20.63
N PRO A 328 -0.99 29.59 20.02
CA PRO A 328 0.32 29.44 19.41
C PRO A 328 1.39 29.16 20.48
N LEU A 329 2.28 28.19 20.17
CA LEU A 329 3.39 27.87 21.06
C LEU A 329 4.48 28.95 20.98
N GLU A 330 5.15 29.23 22.11
CA GLU A 330 6.28 30.15 22.20
C GLU A 330 7.62 29.41 22.10
N SER A 331 8.57 29.94 21.35
CA SER A 331 9.89 29.36 21.23
C SER A 331 10.78 29.65 22.44
N ALA A 332 10.91 28.69 23.35
CA ALA A 332 11.82 28.81 24.48
C ALA A 332 13.31 28.87 24.06
N ARG A 333 13.64 28.39 22.86
CA ARG A 333 14.98 28.46 22.30
C ARG A 333 15.34 29.91 21.92
N GLU A 334 14.43 30.63 21.30
CA GLU A 334 14.63 32.05 20.95
C GLU A 334 14.65 32.96 22.17
N GLU A 335 13.84 32.60 23.17
CA GLU A 335 13.83 33.30 24.47
C GLU A 335 15.21 33.17 25.16
N ARG A 336 15.70 31.95 25.33
CA ARG A 336 17.05 31.69 25.90
C ARG A 336 18.18 32.35 25.12
N ALA A 337 18.11 32.26 23.77
CA ALA A 337 19.12 32.88 22.92
C ALA A 337 19.19 34.41 23.09
N ARG A 338 18.05 35.06 23.32
CA ARG A 338 17.97 36.50 23.63
C ARG A 338 18.52 36.80 25.00
N GLU A 339 18.19 36.00 26.00
CA GLU A 339 18.69 36.16 27.38
C GLU A 339 20.21 35.95 27.47
N GLU A 340 20.73 34.99 26.73
CA GLU A 340 22.17 34.69 26.69
C GLU A 340 22.97 35.60 25.74
N GLY A 341 22.32 36.50 25.01
CA GLY A 341 22.95 37.35 23.99
C GLY A 341 23.52 36.59 22.79
N LYS A 342 23.11 35.37 22.56
CA LYS A 342 23.56 34.51 21.45
C LYS A 342 22.55 34.57 20.30
N PRO A 343 22.97 35.01 19.09
CA PRO A 343 22.02 35.06 17.97
C PRO A 343 21.56 33.65 17.57
N LEU A 344 20.26 33.36 17.66
CA LEU A 344 19.65 32.19 17.06
C LEU A 344 19.18 32.55 15.64
N LEU A 345 19.60 31.76 14.66
CA LEU A 345 19.19 31.96 13.27
C LEU A 345 17.73 31.50 13.10
N SER A 346 16.80 32.42 13.27
CA SER A 346 15.37 32.19 12.98
C SER A 346 15.08 32.60 11.55
N ARG A 347 14.71 31.63 10.71
CA ARG A 347 14.46 31.84 9.26
C ARG A 347 12.97 31.70 8.96
N PRO A 348 12.41 32.53 8.04
CA PRO A 348 11.07 32.32 7.54
C PRO A 348 10.90 30.92 6.93
N VAL A 349 9.71 30.38 7.01
CA VAL A 349 9.32 29.15 6.29
C VAL A 349 9.30 29.46 4.79
N ALA A 350 10.04 28.67 4.00
CA ALA A 350 10.08 28.87 2.56
C ALA A 350 9.00 28.01 1.87
N ILE A 351 8.23 28.64 0.99
CA ILE A 351 7.32 27.95 0.06
C ILE A 351 7.93 28.03 -1.33
N VAL A 352 8.14 26.88 -1.96
CA VAL A 352 8.68 26.74 -3.31
C VAL A 352 7.54 26.39 -4.26
N ALA A 353 7.18 27.34 -5.11
CA ALA A 353 6.19 27.15 -6.15
C ALA A 353 6.83 26.51 -7.39
N LEU A 354 6.36 25.32 -7.77
CA LEU A 354 6.89 24.54 -8.88
C LEU A 354 5.99 24.67 -10.11
N SER A 355 6.57 24.97 -11.27
CA SER A 355 5.85 24.89 -12.56
C SER A 355 5.64 23.44 -13.01
N SER A 356 6.60 22.56 -12.74
CA SER A 356 6.52 21.10 -12.95
C SER A 356 7.02 20.37 -11.72
N LYS A 357 6.45 19.17 -11.48
CA LYS A 357 6.92 18.25 -10.43
C LYS A 357 8.37 17.78 -10.66
N ASP A 358 8.84 17.79 -11.92
CA ASP A 358 10.14 17.26 -12.32
C ASP A 358 11.30 18.15 -11.86
N SER A 359 11.03 19.43 -11.56
CA SER A 359 12.02 20.35 -11.00
C SER A 359 12.23 20.23 -9.47
N GLU A 360 11.34 19.51 -8.78
CA GLU A 360 11.36 19.38 -7.32
C GLU A 360 12.61 18.64 -6.80
N PRO A 361 12.99 17.45 -7.33
CA PRO A 361 14.13 16.68 -6.85
C PRO A 361 15.46 17.46 -6.98
N ALA A 362 15.70 18.05 -8.14
CA ALA A 362 16.92 18.80 -8.42
C ALA A 362 17.08 20.04 -7.51
N ASP A 363 15.97 20.76 -7.25
CA ASP A 363 15.98 21.92 -6.34
C ASP A 363 16.28 21.48 -4.90
N ILE A 364 15.61 20.42 -4.41
CA ILE A 364 15.82 19.90 -3.05
C ILE A 364 17.29 19.54 -2.84
N VAL A 365 17.85 18.75 -3.75
CA VAL A 365 19.22 18.27 -3.64
C VAL A 365 20.24 19.43 -3.74
N SER A 366 19.97 20.40 -4.59
CA SER A 366 20.78 21.63 -4.68
C SER A 366 20.77 22.40 -3.37
N VAL A 367 19.57 22.63 -2.77
CA VAL A 367 19.40 23.34 -1.51
C VAL A 367 20.04 22.59 -0.33
N ILE A 368 19.95 21.26 -0.29
CA ILE A 368 20.64 20.44 0.73
C ILE A 368 22.15 20.66 0.62
N GLY A 369 22.73 20.58 -0.59
CA GLY A 369 24.15 20.78 -0.83
C GLY A 369 24.63 22.19 -0.46
N GLU A 370 23.83 23.20 -0.79
CA GLU A 370 24.11 24.59 -0.43
C GLU A 370 24.09 24.83 1.09
N LYS A 371 22.98 24.45 1.76
CA LYS A 371 22.82 24.59 3.21
C LYS A 371 23.91 23.85 3.97
N ARG A 372 24.26 22.64 3.56
CA ARG A 372 25.33 21.87 4.16
C ARG A 372 26.66 22.62 4.15
N ARG A 373 27.00 23.22 3.02
CA ARG A 373 28.27 24.03 2.89
C ARG A 373 28.20 25.28 3.73
N GLN A 374 27.11 26.03 3.67
CA GLN A 374 26.94 27.30 4.39
C GLN A 374 26.90 27.12 5.91
N LEU A 375 26.19 26.08 6.40
CA LEU A 375 25.93 25.87 7.83
C LEU A 375 26.88 24.85 8.46
N ARG A 376 27.76 24.22 7.68
CA ARG A 376 28.63 23.11 8.08
C ARG A 376 27.83 21.95 8.75
N SER A 377 26.59 21.72 8.28
CA SER A 377 25.70 20.70 8.79
C SER A 377 26.13 19.30 8.38
N ARG A 378 25.74 18.29 9.16
CA ARG A 378 25.85 16.89 8.79
C ARG A 378 24.78 16.54 7.77
N TRP A 379 24.94 15.45 7.02
CA TRP A 379 23.88 14.95 6.14
C TRP A 379 22.64 14.51 6.93
N SER A 380 22.83 13.95 8.12
CA SER A 380 21.76 13.52 9.04
C SER A 380 20.93 14.68 9.63
N ASP A 381 21.39 15.95 9.47
CA ASP A 381 20.61 17.13 9.85
C ASP A 381 19.45 17.44 8.88
N PHE A 382 19.41 16.78 7.73
CA PHE A 382 18.43 17.01 6.67
C PHE A 382 17.42 15.86 6.60
N ALA A 383 16.12 16.19 6.60
CA ALA A 383 15.04 15.23 6.40
C ALA A 383 14.10 15.66 5.28
N VAL A 384 13.78 14.74 4.39
CA VAL A 384 12.76 14.88 3.35
C VAL A 384 11.54 14.06 3.74
N LEU A 385 10.43 14.75 4.00
CA LEU A 385 9.19 14.15 4.45
C LEU A 385 8.15 14.10 3.34
N TYR A 386 7.53 12.94 3.16
CA TYR A 386 6.52 12.71 2.14
C TYR A 386 5.31 11.92 2.69
N ARG A 387 4.17 12.06 2.00
CA ARG A 387 2.94 11.37 2.37
C ARG A 387 2.97 9.88 2.00
N SER A 388 3.59 9.54 0.88
CA SER A 388 3.57 8.20 0.30
C SER A 388 4.94 7.84 -0.27
N HIS A 389 5.32 6.58 -0.14
CA HIS A 389 6.65 6.10 -0.52
C HIS A 389 7.01 6.30 -2.00
N PHE A 390 6.04 6.30 -2.91
CA PHE A 390 6.32 6.51 -4.33
C PHE A 390 6.74 7.95 -4.68
N HIS A 391 6.56 8.91 -3.77
CA HIS A 391 6.96 10.30 -3.99
C HIS A 391 8.48 10.53 -3.87
N ARG A 392 9.22 9.57 -3.34
CA ARG A 392 10.66 9.70 -3.05
C ARG A 392 11.57 9.27 -4.19
N ASP A 393 11.09 8.42 -5.12
CA ASP A 393 11.96 7.68 -6.04
C ASP A 393 12.79 8.62 -6.93
N GLU A 394 12.23 9.72 -7.41
CA GLU A 394 12.92 10.74 -8.18
C GLU A 394 14.00 11.48 -7.35
N ILE A 395 13.76 11.69 -6.05
CA ILE A 395 14.73 12.31 -5.14
C ILE A 395 15.88 11.35 -4.83
N VAL A 396 15.58 10.07 -4.65
CA VAL A 396 16.59 9.03 -4.45
C VAL A 396 17.54 8.96 -5.64
N GLN A 397 16.98 9.02 -6.85
CA GLN A 397 17.78 9.05 -8.07
C GLN A 397 18.70 10.27 -8.11
N GLU A 398 18.17 11.47 -7.86
CA GLU A 398 18.94 12.72 -7.88
C GLU A 398 20.05 12.76 -6.81
N LEU A 399 19.76 12.24 -5.59
CA LEU A 399 20.76 12.12 -4.52
C LEU A 399 21.88 11.16 -4.93
N ALA A 400 21.52 10.02 -5.53
CA ALA A 400 22.48 9.01 -5.99
C ALA A 400 23.36 9.56 -7.13
N GLU A 401 22.77 10.27 -8.11
CA GLU A 401 23.51 10.88 -9.22
C GLU A 401 24.53 11.92 -8.74
N ARG A 402 24.23 12.63 -7.66
CA ARG A 402 25.16 13.62 -7.07
C ARG A 402 26.07 13.04 -5.98
N GLY A 403 26.03 11.73 -5.73
CA GLY A 403 26.85 11.07 -4.73
C GLY A 403 26.58 11.51 -3.29
N ILE A 404 25.35 11.94 -3.01
CA ILE A 404 24.93 12.36 -1.67
C ILE A 404 24.41 11.13 -0.90
N PRO A 405 24.94 10.84 0.30
CA PRO A 405 24.48 9.72 1.10
C PRO A 405 23.05 9.96 1.59
N PHE A 406 22.22 8.95 1.47
CA PHE A 406 20.83 8.98 1.94
C PHE A 406 20.45 7.67 2.65
N ALA A 407 19.51 7.76 3.57
CA ALA A 407 18.92 6.61 4.27
C ALA A 407 17.39 6.72 4.21
N ILE A 408 16.75 5.64 3.78
CA ILE A 408 15.28 5.56 3.66
C ILE A 408 14.75 4.80 4.87
N GLU A 409 13.95 5.48 5.68
CA GLU A 409 13.33 4.86 6.85
C GLU A 409 12.22 3.88 6.45
N ASN A 410 12.20 2.71 7.08
CA ASN A 410 11.25 1.62 6.79
C ASN A 410 11.23 1.25 5.30
N MET A 411 12.40 1.21 4.66
CA MET A 411 12.52 0.79 3.27
C MET A 411 12.20 -0.69 3.16
N ASP A 412 11.28 -1.01 2.25
CA ASP A 412 11.04 -2.40 1.86
C ASP A 412 12.21 -2.93 1.04
N VAL A 413 12.88 -3.97 1.55
CA VAL A 413 14.04 -4.57 0.90
C VAL A 413 13.69 -5.60 -0.16
N MET A 414 12.42 -6.01 -0.27
CA MET A 414 11.99 -7.02 -1.23
C MET A 414 12.30 -6.67 -2.69
N ASP A 415 12.44 -5.37 -2.97
CA ASP A 415 12.75 -4.85 -4.32
C ASP A 415 14.24 -4.51 -4.51
N THR A 416 15.12 -4.80 -3.56
CA THR A 416 16.57 -4.59 -3.75
C THR A 416 17.18 -5.68 -4.63
N PRO A 417 18.20 -5.39 -5.45
CA PRO A 417 18.82 -6.35 -6.34
C PRO A 417 19.26 -7.63 -5.61
N GLU A 418 19.95 -7.49 -4.47
CA GLU A 418 20.50 -8.61 -3.70
C GLU A 418 19.39 -9.52 -3.13
N VAL A 419 18.29 -8.93 -2.65
CA VAL A 419 17.14 -9.72 -2.14
C VAL A 419 16.42 -10.41 -3.28
N ARG A 420 16.23 -9.73 -4.42
CA ARG A 420 15.64 -10.35 -5.61
C ARG A 420 16.47 -11.51 -6.14
N ASP A 421 17.80 -11.35 -6.15
CA ASP A 421 18.72 -12.43 -6.57
C ASP A 421 18.64 -13.61 -5.61
N LEU A 422 18.65 -13.37 -4.31
CA LEU A 422 18.50 -14.42 -3.30
C LEU A 422 17.14 -15.14 -3.39
N LEU A 423 16.05 -14.40 -3.55
CA LEU A 423 14.71 -14.98 -3.72
C LEU A 423 14.56 -15.73 -5.03
N ALA A 424 15.22 -15.28 -6.10
CA ALA A 424 15.27 -16.01 -7.36
C ALA A 424 16.04 -17.34 -7.20
N CYS A 425 17.16 -17.35 -6.47
CA CYS A 425 17.85 -18.61 -6.13
C CYS A 425 16.92 -19.55 -5.32
N LEU A 426 16.20 -19.01 -4.34
CA LEU A 426 15.24 -19.77 -3.54
C LEU A 426 14.12 -20.36 -4.42
N GLY A 427 13.49 -19.54 -5.29
CA GLY A 427 12.46 -20.00 -6.22
C GLY A 427 12.95 -21.04 -7.21
N ALA A 428 14.15 -20.87 -7.78
CA ALA A 428 14.75 -21.86 -8.69
C ALA A 428 15.19 -23.16 -7.98
N VAL A 429 15.54 -23.10 -6.71
CA VAL A 429 15.78 -24.29 -5.86
C VAL A 429 14.47 -25.02 -5.58
N ASP A 430 13.39 -24.30 -5.32
CA ASP A 430 12.06 -24.89 -5.14
C ASP A 430 11.54 -25.49 -6.45
N SER A 431 11.57 -24.72 -7.54
CA SER A 431 11.14 -25.16 -8.88
C SER A 431 12.01 -24.60 -9.99
N VAL A 432 12.67 -25.49 -10.74
CA VAL A 432 13.39 -25.11 -11.96
C VAL A 432 12.45 -24.74 -13.14
N ALA A 433 11.16 -24.91 -12.97
CA ALA A 433 10.16 -24.47 -13.95
C ALA A 433 9.89 -22.96 -13.89
N ASP A 434 10.25 -22.29 -12.80
CA ASP A 434 10.15 -20.83 -12.67
C ASP A 434 11.19 -20.16 -13.60
N ALA A 435 10.74 -19.80 -14.79
CA ALA A 435 11.58 -19.22 -15.83
C ALA A 435 12.12 -17.84 -15.44
N ALA A 436 11.37 -17.04 -14.67
CA ALA A 436 11.80 -15.72 -14.22
C ALA A 436 12.93 -15.82 -13.20
N SER A 437 12.78 -16.71 -12.23
CA SER A 437 13.83 -17.00 -11.25
C SER A 437 15.07 -17.60 -11.92
N LEU A 438 14.88 -18.56 -12.82
CA LEU A 438 15.99 -19.19 -13.53
C LEU A 438 16.78 -18.21 -14.40
N LEU A 439 16.10 -17.25 -15.07
CA LEU A 439 16.76 -16.18 -15.80
C LEU A 439 17.64 -15.34 -14.87
N ARG A 440 17.11 -14.94 -13.72
CA ARG A 440 17.83 -14.10 -12.77
C ARG A 440 19.06 -14.83 -12.19
N VAL A 441 18.92 -16.12 -11.86
CA VAL A 441 20.03 -16.96 -11.42
C VAL A 441 21.08 -17.11 -12.52
N ALA A 442 20.67 -17.38 -13.77
CA ALA A 442 21.57 -17.50 -14.92
C ALA A 442 22.35 -16.19 -15.19
N ALA A 443 21.76 -15.04 -14.89
CA ALA A 443 22.39 -13.74 -15.03
C ALA A 443 23.42 -13.44 -13.91
N LEU A 444 23.54 -14.24 -12.86
CA LEU A 444 24.54 -14.00 -11.81
C LEU A 444 25.98 -14.03 -12.40
N PRO A 445 26.86 -13.09 -12.00
CA PRO A 445 28.20 -12.93 -12.59
C PRO A 445 29.04 -14.21 -12.56
N ARG A 446 28.86 -15.05 -11.55
CA ARG A 446 29.65 -16.28 -11.36
C ARG A 446 29.51 -17.33 -12.48
N PHE A 447 28.37 -17.31 -13.19
CA PHE A 447 28.11 -18.30 -14.24
C PHE A 447 28.61 -17.89 -15.64
N ALA A 448 28.92 -16.62 -15.82
CA ALA A 448 29.49 -16.05 -17.06
C ALA A 448 28.72 -16.38 -18.34
N ILE A 449 27.38 -16.59 -18.24
CA ILE A 449 26.54 -16.91 -19.39
C ILE A 449 26.42 -15.69 -20.32
N ALA A 450 26.53 -15.94 -21.63
CA ALA A 450 26.29 -14.92 -22.65
C ALA A 450 24.75 -14.74 -22.83
N PRO A 451 24.23 -13.50 -22.67
CA PRO A 451 22.79 -13.25 -22.75
C PRO A 451 22.15 -13.62 -24.07
N GLU A 452 22.89 -13.54 -25.19
CA GLU A 452 22.41 -13.90 -26.53
C GLU A 452 22.12 -15.43 -26.62
N LYS A 453 22.98 -16.25 -26.03
CA LYS A 453 22.80 -17.70 -25.97
C LYS A 453 21.56 -18.05 -25.15
N PHE A 454 21.39 -17.41 -24.00
CA PHE A 454 20.21 -17.60 -23.15
C PHE A 454 18.91 -17.19 -23.85
N ARG A 455 18.92 -16.03 -24.55
CA ARG A 455 17.78 -15.56 -25.34
C ARG A 455 17.42 -16.54 -26.47
N ALA A 456 18.41 -17.09 -27.16
CA ALA A 456 18.19 -18.10 -28.18
C ALA A 456 17.56 -19.39 -27.60
N ALA A 457 17.98 -19.81 -26.41
CA ALA A 457 17.39 -20.96 -25.72
C ALA A 457 15.92 -20.73 -25.33
N ILE A 458 15.57 -19.57 -24.74
CA ILE A 458 14.16 -19.24 -24.44
C ILE A 458 13.30 -19.24 -25.69
N ARG A 459 13.81 -18.73 -26.80
CA ARG A 459 13.08 -18.69 -28.07
C ARG A 459 12.82 -20.07 -28.69
N ALA A 460 13.67 -21.03 -28.38
CA ALA A 460 13.51 -22.41 -28.82
C ALA A 460 12.36 -23.14 -28.09
N LEU A 461 11.86 -22.60 -26.98
CA LEU A 461 10.69 -23.16 -26.29
C LEU A 461 9.46 -23.19 -27.23
N PRO A 462 8.72 -24.33 -27.25
CA PRO A 462 7.48 -24.45 -28.00
C PRO A 462 6.47 -23.35 -27.65
N ARG A 463 5.67 -22.94 -28.63
CA ARG A 463 4.62 -21.93 -28.41
C ARG A 463 3.35 -22.52 -27.81
N ASP A 464 3.14 -23.81 -28.07
CA ASP A 464 1.97 -24.55 -27.63
C ASP A 464 2.24 -25.22 -26.30
N PRO A 465 1.44 -24.96 -25.26
CA PRO A 465 1.58 -25.65 -23.97
C PRO A 465 1.51 -27.18 -24.06
N GLU A 466 0.72 -27.72 -25.00
CA GLU A 466 0.61 -29.16 -25.23
C GLU A 466 1.88 -29.74 -25.85
N ALA A 467 2.59 -28.96 -26.67
CA ALA A 467 3.87 -29.34 -27.25
C ALA A 467 5.05 -29.14 -26.27
N ALA A 468 4.87 -28.37 -25.19
CA ALA A 468 5.89 -28.05 -24.19
C ALA A 468 6.27 -29.23 -23.28
N GLY A 469 5.55 -30.33 -23.30
CA GLY A 469 5.74 -31.48 -22.37
C GLY A 469 7.12 -32.14 -22.37
N GLN A 470 8.02 -31.81 -23.30
CA GLN A 470 9.36 -32.38 -23.41
C GLN A 470 10.51 -31.37 -23.39
N THR A 471 10.26 -30.08 -23.60
CA THR A 471 11.34 -29.06 -23.71
C THR A 471 11.15 -27.99 -22.65
N SER A 472 11.86 -28.09 -21.53
CA SER A 472 11.87 -27.07 -20.48
C SER A 472 13.02 -26.07 -20.69
N LEU A 473 12.90 -24.86 -20.09
CA LEU A 473 14.00 -23.91 -20.08
C LEU A 473 15.28 -24.50 -19.43
N ALA A 474 15.11 -25.30 -18.39
CA ALA A 474 16.23 -26.01 -17.75
C ALA A 474 16.95 -26.96 -18.73
N SER A 475 16.19 -27.71 -19.57
CA SER A 475 16.80 -28.60 -20.57
C SER A 475 17.55 -27.81 -21.67
N LEU A 476 17.06 -26.65 -22.07
CA LEU A 476 17.76 -25.78 -23.03
C LEU A 476 18.98 -25.11 -22.38
N LEU A 477 18.86 -24.69 -21.12
CA LEU A 477 19.96 -24.11 -20.35
C LEU A 477 21.13 -25.09 -20.22
N SER A 478 20.86 -26.40 -20.07
CA SER A 478 21.92 -27.42 -19.99
C SER A 478 22.79 -27.49 -21.25
N GLN A 479 22.36 -26.97 -22.37
CA GLN A 479 23.04 -27.02 -23.67
C GLN A 479 23.93 -25.80 -23.96
N ILE A 480 23.84 -24.76 -23.12
CA ILE A 480 24.63 -23.54 -23.32
C ILE A 480 25.80 -23.45 -22.34
N ASP A 481 26.90 -22.77 -22.74
CA ASP A 481 28.08 -22.60 -21.89
C ASP A 481 27.71 -21.89 -20.58
N GLY A 482 28.12 -22.44 -19.46
CA GLY A 482 27.76 -21.96 -18.13
C GLY A 482 26.44 -22.51 -17.59
N GLY A 483 25.56 -23.02 -18.45
CA GLY A 483 24.24 -23.54 -18.07
C GLY A 483 24.30 -24.78 -17.15
N PRO A 484 25.13 -25.78 -17.44
CA PRO A 484 25.32 -26.93 -16.54
C PRO A 484 25.80 -26.52 -15.14
N ALA A 485 26.62 -25.48 -15.02
CA ALA A 485 27.06 -24.95 -13.73
C ALA A 485 25.89 -24.33 -12.92
N VAL A 486 24.95 -23.64 -13.57
CA VAL A 486 23.73 -23.14 -12.93
C VAL A 486 22.92 -24.32 -12.39
N LEU A 487 22.60 -25.30 -13.25
CA LEU A 487 21.75 -26.43 -12.86
C LEU A 487 22.41 -27.28 -11.78
N GLY A 488 23.75 -27.52 -11.89
CA GLY A 488 24.50 -28.23 -10.86
C GLY A 488 24.50 -27.50 -9.50
N ALA A 489 24.64 -26.18 -9.48
CA ALA A 489 24.56 -25.39 -8.24
C ALA A 489 23.15 -25.47 -7.59
N LEU A 490 22.08 -25.37 -8.39
CA LEU A 490 20.72 -25.53 -7.90
C LEU A 490 20.46 -26.94 -7.36
N GLU A 491 20.88 -27.97 -8.07
CA GLU A 491 20.69 -29.36 -7.65
C GLU A 491 21.47 -29.69 -6.38
N ASN A 492 22.74 -29.28 -6.29
CA ASN A 492 23.56 -29.46 -5.10
C ASN A 492 22.95 -28.79 -3.88
N THR A 493 22.44 -27.57 -4.07
CA THR A 493 21.72 -26.78 -3.03
C THR A 493 20.47 -27.51 -2.57
N ARG A 494 19.65 -28.00 -3.52
CA ARG A 494 18.43 -28.77 -3.23
C ARG A 494 18.77 -30.07 -2.46
N ALA A 495 19.78 -30.83 -2.91
CA ALA A 495 20.21 -32.05 -2.27
C ALA A 495 20.73 -31.80 -0.84
N GLU A 496 21.47 -30.72 -0.61
CA GLU A 496 21.95 -30.38 0.74
C GLU A 496 20.79 -29.98 1.67
N ILE A 497 19.85 -29.17 1.20
CA ILE A 497 18.67 -28.79 1.97
C ILE A 497 17.83 -30.02 2.33
N ALA A 498 17.60 -30.93 1.37
CA ALA A 498 16.85 -32.16 1.61
C ALA A 498 17.59 -33.08 2.60
N ARG A 499 18.91 -33.25 2.45
CA ARG A 499 19.75 -34.08 3.34
C ARG A 499 19.76 -33.54 4.78
N THR A 500 19.79 -32.24 4.96
CA THR A 500 19.86 -31.61 6.29
C THR A 500 18.49 -31.39 6.94
N GLY A 501 17.39 -31.51 6.17
CA GLY A 501 16.05 -31.14 6.63
C GLY A 501 15.95 -29.67 7.00
N ALA A 502 16.71 -28.78 6.33
CA ALA A 502 16.84 -27.38 6.69
C ALA A 502 15.50 -26.65 6.56
N LYS A 503 15.11 -25.92 7.60
CA LYS A 503 14.05 -24.94 7.50
C LYS A 503 14.49 -23.74 6.67
N SER A 504 13.55 -22.87 6.31
CA SER A 504 13.78 -21.76 5.38
C SER A 504 14.93 -20.84 5.76
N ARG A 505 15.07 -20.50 7.05
CA ARG A 505 16.19 -19.66 7.51
C ARG A 505 17.57 -20.34 7.30
N ALA A 506 17.67 -21.63 7.62
CA ALA A 506 18.88 -22.41 7.40
C ALA A 506 19.14 -22.68 5.91
N ALA A 507 18.07 -22.90 5.12
CA ALA A 507 18.16 -23.07 3.68
C ALA A 507 18.70 -21.81 3.00
N LEU A 508 18.27 -20.61 3.44
CA LEU A 508 18.84 -19.34 2.97
C LEU A 508 20.34 -19.23 3.28
N ASP A 509 20.82 -19.73 4.43
CA ASP A 509 22.25 -19.74 4.73
C ASP A 509 23.05 -20.65 3.76
N ILE A 510 22.47 -21.79 3.37
CA ILE A 510 23.04 -22.69 2.36
C ILE A 510 23.12 -21.96 1.00
N ILE A 511 22.04 -21.30 0.57
CA ILE A 511 21.98 -20.54 -0.68
C ILE A 511 23.00 -19.39 -0.68
N LEU A 512 23.06 -18.59 0.41
CA LEU A 512 24.02 -17.50 0.53
C LEU A 512 25.45 -17.96 0.33
N ARG A 513 25.81 -19.12 0.90
CA ARG A 513 27.14 -19.72 0.77
C ARG A 513 27.37 -20.23 -0.64
N GLU A 514 26.44 -21.02 -1.18
CA GLU A 514 26.58 -21.65 -2.49
C GLU A 514 26.67 -20.63 -3.61
N PHE A 515 25.86 -19.58 -3.56
CA PHE A 515 25.81 -18.54 -4.58
C PHE A 515 26.71 -17.33 -4.26
N SER A 516 27.51 -17.38 -3.18
CA SER A 516 28.50 -16.36 -2.81
C SER A 516 27.92 -14.97 -2.55
N PHE A 517 26.77 -14.88 -1.90
CA PHE A 517 26.19 -13.61 -1.48
C PHE A 517 26.90 -13.04 -0.25
N ASP A 518 26.98 -11.71 -0.17
CA ASP A 518 27.50 -11.02 1.02
C ASP A 518 26.51 -11.09 2.20
N ARG A 519 26.78 -11.93 3.18
CA ARG A 519 25.94 -12.07 4.39
C ARG A 519 25.83 -10.78 5.22
N ASN A 520 26.73 -9.82 5.05
CA ASN A 520 26.75 -8.56 5.79
C ASN A 520 25.91 -7.48 5.09
N SER A 521 25.42 -7.74 3.87
CA SER A 521 24.51 -6.82 3.19
C SER A 521 23.30 -6.51 4.07
N PRO A 522 23.02 -5.22 4.37
CA PRO A 522 21.89 -4.85 5.22
C PRO A 522 20.54 -5.35 4.71
N PRO A 523 20.20 -5.30 3.40
CA PRO A 523 18.97 -5.88 2.88
C PRO A 523 18.85 -7.38 3.13
N LEU A 524 19.93 -8.14 2.91
CA LEU A 524 19.90 -9.57 3.14
C LEU A 524 19.72 -9.89 4.62
N ARG A 525 20.38 -9.17 5.52
CA ARG A 525 20.19 -9.33 6.98
C ARG A 525 18.72 -9.05 7.39
N ALA A 526 18.10 -8.03 6.80
CA ALA A 526 16.69 -7.73 7.07
C ALA A 526 15.77 -8.88 6.63
N LEU A 527 15.99 -9.45 5.44
CA LEU A 527 15.24 -10.60 4.96
C LEU A 527 15.47 -11.85 5.84
N LEU A 528 16.72 -12.14 6.20
CA LEU A 528 17.05 -13.27 7.05
C LEU A 528 16.37 -13.16 8.43
N LYS A 529 16.34 -11.97 9.01
CA LYS A 529 15.63 -11.70 10.27
C LYS A 529 14.12 -11.88 10.11
N PHE A 530 13.56 -11.38 9.02
CA PHE A 530 12.14 -11.58 8.71
C PHE A 530 11.77 -13.07 8.62
N VAL A 531 12.57 -13.87 7.93
CA VAL A 531 12.34 -15.32 7.80
C VAL A 531 12.49 -16.04 9.15
N GLU A 532 13.49 -15.65 9.96
CA GLU A 532 13.64 -16.17 11.32
C GLU A 532 12.42 -15.88 12.20
N ASP A 533 11.84 -14.67 12.09
CA ASP A 533 10.65 -14.29 12.83
C ASP A 533 9.40 -14.97 12.27
N TRP A 534 9.32 -15.15 10.93
CA TRP A 534 8.24 -15.89 10.29
C TRP A 534 8.19 -17.36 10.73
N GLU A 535 9.35 -18.04 10.88
CA GLU A 535 9.39 -19.42 11.36
C GLU A 535 8.80 -19.62 12.77
N LYS A 536 8.70 -18.52 13.55
CA LYS A 536 8.15 -18.51 14.93
C LYS A 536 6.67 -18.15 14.97
N LYS A 537 6.07 -17.78 13.82
CA LYS A 537 4.67 -17.33 13.77
C LYS A 537 3.70 -18.50 14.02
N PRO A 538 2.53 -18.24 14.64
CA PRO A 538 1.56 -19.29 14.99
C PRO A 538 1.03 -20.09 13.80
N LEU A 539 1.00 -19.47 12.61
CA LEU A 539 0.48 -20.09 11.38
C LEU A 539 1.54 -20.87 10.58
N THR A 540 2.82 -20.75 10.92
CA THR A 540 3.89 -21.50 10.26
C THR A 540 3.90 -22.94 10.77
N ARG A 541 3.69 -23.90 9.86
CA ARG A 541 3.55 -25.32 10.20
C ARG A 541 4.86 -26.06 10.13
N THR A 542 5.51 -26.03 8.99
CA THR A 542 6.74 -26.77 8.70
C THR A 542 7.97 -25.88 8.74
N GLY A 543 7.84 -24.65 8.30
CA GLY A 543 8.93 -23.69 8.13
C GLY A 543 9.84 -24.01 6.94
N HIS A 544 9.44 -24.91 6.01
CA HIS A 544 10.23 -25.26 4.82
C HIS A 544 10.02 -24.26 3.67
N ILE A 545 10.89 -24.33 2.65
CA ILE A 545 10.96 -23.40 1.53
C ILE A 545 9.60 -23.23 0.83
N GLY A 546 8.91 -24.32 0.48
CA GLY A 546 7.63 -24.26 -0.21
C GLY A 546 6.59 -23.47 0.57
N GLU A 547 6.51 -23.66 1.91
CA GLU A 547 5.61 -22.90 2.77
C GLU A 547 5.99 -21.40 2.83
N LEU A 548 7.31 -21.09 2.81
CA LEU A 548 7.79 -19.72 2.76
C LEU A 548 7.45 -19.05 1.43
N MET A 549 7.66 -19.76 0.29
CA MET A 549 7.36 -19.22 -1.04
C MET A 549 5.88 -18.90 -1.18
N ASP A 550 5.00 -19.82 -0.76
CA ASP A 550 3.56 -19.63 -0.70
C ASP A 550 3.16 -18.46 0.22
N TYR A 551 3.79 -18.35 1.40
CA TYR A 551 3.57 -17.20 2.29
C TYR A 551 4.01 -15.89 1.66
N LEU A 552 5.18 -15.82 1.00
CA LEU A 552 5.71 -14.61 0.38
C LEU A 552 4.83 -14.12 -0.79
N GLU A 553 4.19 -15.04 -1.52
CA GLU A 553 3.24 -14.69 -2.58
C GLU A 553 2.05 -13.93 -1.99
N TYR A 554 1.34 -14.52 -1.01
CA TYR A 554 0.24 -13.86 -0.33
C TYR A 554 0.67 -12.60 0.45
N PHE A 555 1.87 -12.61 1.02
CA PHE A 555 2.43 -11.45 1.71
C PHE A 555 2.60 -10.24 0.77
N ARG A 556 3.00 -10.49 -0.47
CA ARG A 556 3.07 -9.45 -1.52
C ARG A 556 1.68 -8.99 -1.95
N GLU A 557 0.73 -9.92 -2.13
CA GLU A 557 -0.66 -9.60 -2.44
C GLU A 557 -1.27 -8.71 -1.33
N ALA A 558 -1.00 -9.04 -0.07
CA ALA A 558 -1.36 -8.26 1.10
C ALA A 558 -0.58 -6.94 1.27
N ARG A 559 0.30 -6.58 0.32
CA ARG A 559 1.17 -5.40 0.41
C ARG A 559 2.08 -5.43 1.64
N GLY A 560 2.55 -6.61 2.01
CA GLY A 560 3.54 -6.75 3.05
C GLY A 560 4.89 -6.15 2.62
N ALA A 561 5.67 -5.69 3.59
CA ALA A 561 6.99 -5.11 3.39
C ALA A 561 7.97 -5.66 4.41
N VAL A 562 9.17 -6.02 3.96
CA VAL A 562 10.29 -6.37 4.82
C VAL A 562 11.13 -5.11 5.02
N CYS A 563 10.99 -4.49 6.19
CA CYS A 563 11.56 -3.19 6.43
C CYS A 563 13.01 -3.25 6.91
N LEU A 564 13.88 -2.46 6.25
CA LEU A 564 15.22 -2.19 6.73
C LEU A 564 15.15 -1.16 7.86
N GLN A 565 15.75 -1.48 9.01
CA GLN A 565 16.00 -0.49 10.04
C GLN A 565 17.24 0.32 9.65
N SER A 566 17.11 1.66 9.60
CA SER A 566 18.24 2.52 9.25
C SER A 566 19.28 2.53 10.38
N ASP A 567 20.52 2.25 10.05
CA ASP A 567 21.66 2.45 10.94
C ASP A 567 21.93 3.96 11.14
N ASP A 568 22.61 4.33 12.24
CA ASP A 568 23.00 5.71 12.60
C ASP A 568 24.08 6.31 11.66
N GLN A 569 23.88 6.21 10.35
CA GLN A 569 24.79 6.75 9.34
C GLN A 569 24.56 8.26 9.15
N ASP A 570 25.64 9.01 8.84
CA ASP A 570 25.51 10.40 8.43
C ASP A 570 24.98 10.50 7.00
N ALA A 571 23.67 10.50 6.85
CA ALA A 571 22.95 10.46 5.58
C ALA A 571 21.67 11.29 5.63
N VAL A 572 21.25 11.85 4.48
CA VAL A 572 19.97 12.53 4.34
C VAL A 572 18.83 11.57 4.65
N ARG A 573 17.94 11.91 5.56
CA ARG A 573 16.83 11.05 6.00
C ARG A 573 15.62 11.24 5.09
N LEU A 574 15.15 10.15 4.48
CA LEU A 574 13.93 10.12 3.67
C LEU A 574 12.89 9.24 4.36
N MET A 575 11.74 9.82 4.71
CA MET A 575 10.71 9.06 5.44
C MET A 575 9.30 9.60 5.22
N THR A 576 8.31 8.76 5.51
CA THR A 576 6.92 9.23 5.56
C THR A 576 6.72 10.12 6.79
N VAL A 577 5.71 10.99 6.72
CA VAL A 577 5.36 11.83 7.87
C VAL A 577 4.95 10.97 9.08
N HIS A 578 4.30 9.82 8.86
CA HIS A 578 3.96 8.90 9.95
C HIS A 578 5.21 8.36 10.66
N SER A 579 6.23 7.94 9.90
CA SER A 579 7.50 7.48 10.46
C SER A 579 8.29 8.60 11.14
N ALA A 580 8.06 9.86 10.75
CA ALA A 580 8.72 11.02 11.36
C ALA A 580 8.10 11.44 12.72
N LYS A 581 6.95 10.86 13.13
CA LYS A 581 6.32 11.16 14.41
C LYS A 581 7.28 10.79 15.56
N GLY A 582 7.45 11.68 16.50
CA GLY A 582 8.44 11.54 17.60
C GLY A 582 9.84 12.08 17.26
N LEU A 583 10.26 12.07 15.99
CA LEU A 583 11.58 12.54 15.57
C LEU A 583 11.64 14.08 15.41
N GLU A 584 12.87 14.62 15.28
CA GLU A 584 13.11 16.04 15.00
C GLU A 584 14.40 16.23 14.20
N PHE A 585 14.42 17.21 13.29
CA PHE A 585 15.53 17.46 12.39
C PHE A 585 15.83 18.97 12.31
N PRO A 586 17.09 19.39 12.22
CA PRO A 586 17.44 20.80 11.99
C PRO A 586 16.78 21.35 10.74
N HIS A 587 16.80 20.62 9.62
CA HIS A 587 16.29 21.07 8.33
C HIS A 587 15.30 20.07 7.75
N VAL A 588 14.06 20.52 7.52
CA VAL A 588 12.97 19.66 6.99
C VAL A 588 12.48 20.20 5.65
N PHE A 589 12.32 19.27 4.72
CA PHE A 589 11.71 19.46 3.41
C PHE A 589 10.43 18.66 3.33
N ILE A 590 9.29 19.32 3.07
CA ILE A 590 8.00 18.65 2.83
C ILE A 590 7.73 18.74 1.34
N ILE A 591 7.53 17.59 0.70
CA ILE A 591 7.39 17.47 -0.74
C ILE A 591 5.99 17.11 -1.18
N ARG A 592 5.69 17.37 -2.47
CA ARG A 592 4.42 16.99 -3.11
C ARG A 592 3.19 17.58 -2.40
N ALA A 593 3.28 18.79 -1.85
CA ALA A 593 2.12 19.47 -1.28
C ALA A 593 1.17 19.95 -2.40
N ALA A 594 0.30 19.03 -2.84
CA ALA A 594 -0.68 19.23 -3.90
C ALA A 594 -1.93 18.36 -3.64
N SER A 595 -3.06 18.76 -4.22
CA SER A 595 -4.32 18.00 -4.13
C SER A 595 -4.12 16.55 -4.58
N ASN A 596 -4.73 15.62 -3.87
CA ASN A 596 -4.63 14.16 -4.08
C ASN A 596 -3.21 13.57 -3.92
N SER A 597 -2.28 14.33 -3.35
CA SER A 597 -0.92 13.90 -3.07
C SER A 597 -0.58 14.10 -1.60
N PHE A 598 -0.48 15.34 -1.13
CA PHE A 598 -0.44 15.73 0.26
C PHE A 598 -1.19 17.08 0.43
N PRO A 599 -2.46 17.09 0.85
CA PRO A 599 -3.27 15.99 1.42
C PRO A 599 -3.64 14.89 0.41
N ALA A 600 -3.76 13.66 0.91
CA ALA A 600 -4.28 12.52 0.15
C ALA A 600 -5.80 12.67 -0.05
N GLY A 601 -6.30 12.16 -1.19
CA GLY A 601 -7.74 12.16 -1.45
C GLY A 601 -8.49 11.14 -0.58
N TYR A 602 -9.69 11.50 -0.15
CA TYR A 602 -10.58 10.57 0.55
C TYR A 602 -11.04 9.44 -0.37
N LYS A 603 -11.07 8.22 0.16
CA LYS A 603 -11.66 7.05 -0.48
C LYS A 603 -12.67 6.44 0.48
N GLU A 604 -13.86 6.24 -0.02
CA GLU A 604 -14.92 5.57 0.72
C GLU A 604 -14.59 4.09 0.85
N PRO A 605 -14.62 3.51 2.06
CA PRO A 605 -14.37 2.08 2.26
C PRO A 605 -15.54 1.25 1.71
N LEU A 606 -15.27 0.00 1.29
CA LEU A 606 -16.32 -0.95 0.87
C LEU A 606 -17.17 -1.45 2.04
N VAL A 607 -16.57 -1.48 3.23
CA VAL A 607 -17.22 -1.89 4.48
C VAL A 607 -17.01 -0.77 5.50
N GLU A 608 -18.09 -0.09 5.85
CA GLU A 608 -18.04 1.04 6.77
C GLU A 608 -18.50 0.63 8.17
N PHE A 609 -17.83 1.13 9.21
CA PHE A 609 -18.25 0.95 10.60
C PHE A 609 -19.42 1.92 10.89
N PRO A 610 -20.60 1.40 11.35
CA PRO A 610 -21.78 2.22 11.61
C PRO A 610 -21.57 3.23 12.74
N GLU A 611 -21.97 4.46 12.51
CA GLU A 611 -21.87 5.51 13.54
C GLU A 611 -22.79 5.25 14.74
N ASP A 612 -23.94 4.60 14.51
CA ASP A 612 -24.89 4.21 15.57
C ASP A 612 -24.29 3.22 16.59
N LEU A 613 -23.22 2.53 16.26
CA LEU A 613 -22.52 1.61 17.16
C LEU A 613 -21.37 2.27 17.92
N ARG A 614 -20.99 3.48 17.57
CA ARG A 614 -19.99 4.24 18.30
C ARG A 614 -20.56 4.74 19.63
N ASP A 615 -19.68 4.85 20.60
CA ASP A 615 -20.00 5.66 21.77
C ASP A 615 -20.26 7.10 21.31
N PRO A 616 -21.41 7.72 21.65
CA PRO A 616 -21.74 9.06 21.18
C PRO A 616 -20.68 10.13 21.44
N GLU A 617 -19.78 9.89 22.40
CA GLU A 617 -18.68 10.81 22.71
C GLU A 617 -17.36 10.45 21.99
N SER A 618 -17.28 9.29 21.35
CA SER A 618 -16.16 8.92 20.49
C SER A 618 -16.32 9.48 19.07
N VAL A 619 -17.49 10.04 18.73
CA VAL A 619 -17.80 10.60 17.42
C VAL A 619 -17.23 12.01 17.31
N GLY A 620 -16.30 12.23 16.38
CA GLY A 620 -15.86 13.57 15.98
C GLY A 620 -16.94 14.28 15.16
N GLU A 621 -16.97 15.62 15.20
CA GLU A 621 -17.88 16.42 14.36
C GLU A 621 -17.53 16.28 12.88
N GLY A 622 -18.45 15.78 12.05
CA GLY A 622 -18.35 15.73 10.59
C GLY A 622 -18.48 14.32 10.01
N ASP A 623 -18.72 14.28 8.71
CA ASP A 623 -18.76 13.03 7.92
C ASP A 623 -17.35 12.45 7.72
N GLY A 624 -17.26 11.22 7.18
CA GLY A 624 -16.02 10.51 6.94
C GLY A 624 -14.99 11.31 6.13
N LYS A 625 -15.45 12.09 5.14
CA LYS A 625 -14.60 12.96 4.32
C LYS A 625 -14.03 14.14 5.12
N SER A 626 -14.87 14.82 5.88
CA SER A 626 -14.46 15.95 6.75
C SER A 626 -13.44 15.49 7.80
N LEU A 627 -13.67 14.33 8.42
CA LEU A 627 -12.75 13.74 9.39
C LEU A 627 -11.41 13.37 8.75
N HIS A 628 -11.42 12.86 7.51
CA HIS A 628 -10.20 12.60 6.74
C HIS A 628 -9.42 13.88 6.43
N GLU A 629 -10.09 14.94 6.00
CA GLU A 629 -9.46 16.25 5.73
C GLU A 629 -8.84 16.85 7.00
N GLN A 630 -9.50 16.69 8.15
CA GLN A 630 -8.95 17.11 9.44
C GLN A 630 -7.70 16.30 9.82
N GLU A 631 -7.69 14.98 9.56
CA GLU A 631 -6.54 14.11 9.82
C GLU A 631 -5.35 14.45 8.91
N GLU A 632 -5.58 14.65 7.62
CA GLU A 632 -4.53 15.07 6.66
C GLU A 632 -3.93 16.43 7.07
N ARG A 633 -4.74 17.35 7.60
CA ARG A 633 -4.25 18.62 8.15
C ARG A 633 -3.39 18.43 9.41
N ARG A 634 -3.79 17.53 10.32
CA ARG A 634 -2.95 17.14 11.47
C ARG A 634 -1.64 16.51 11.01
N LEU A 635 -1.69 15.66 9.99
CA LEU A 635 -0.51 15.04 9.43
C LEU A 635 0.47 16.07 8.87
N PHE A 636 -0.04 17.08 8.16
CA PHE A 636 0.79 18.17 7.65
C PHE A 636 1.36 19.03 8.78
N TYR A 637 0.57 19.29 9.83
CA TYR A 637 1.03 19.94 11.05
C TYR A 637 2.16 19.16 11.74
N VAL A 638 2.00 17.83 11.85
CA VAL A 638 3.05 16.96 12.39
C VAL A 638 4.33 17.09 11.55
N ALA A 639 4.23 17.07 10.22
CA ALA A 639 5.39 17.21 9.33
C ALA A 639 6.11 18.55 9.56
N MET A 640 5.39 19.67 9.63
CA MET A 640 5.97 21.01 9.89
C MET A 640 6.68 21.07 11.23
N THR A 641 6.10 20.48 12.28
CA THR A 641 6.63 20.51 13.64
C THR A 641 7.80 19.53 13.88
N ARG A 642 8.24 18.80 12.84
CA ARG A 642 9.51 18.05 12.89
C ARG A 642 10.73 18.97 12.73
N ALA A 643 10.55 20.14 12.13
CA ALA A 643 11.63 21.08 11.87
C ALA A 643 12.06 21.85 13.13
N ARG A 644 13.37 21.96 13.34
CA ARG A 644 13.96 22.76 14.42
C ARG A 644 14.31 24.17 13.95
N ASP A 645 15.09 24.28 12.87
CA ASP A 645 15.77 25.52 12.46
C ASP A 645 15.28 26.03 11.10
N SER A 646 14.94 25.15 10.16
CA SER A 646 14.40 25.57 8.86
C SER A 646 13.38 24.57 8.29
N LEU A 647 12.38 25.13 7.64
CA LEU A 647 11.31 24.38 6.98
C LEU A 647 11.12 24.90 5.56
N ILE A 648 11.09 23.98 4.59
CA ILE A 648 10.84 24.27 3.18
C ILE A 648 9.68 23.38 2.70
N LEU A 649 8.68 24.02 2.09
CA LEU A 649 7.45 23.38 1.60
C LEU A 649 7.44 23.45 0.07
N TYR A 650 7.33 22.29 -0.60
CA TYR A 650 7.29 22.21 -2.06
C TYR A 650 5.88 21.90 -2.54
N GLY A 651 5.37 22.74 -3.46
CA GLY A 651 4.06 22.56 -4.03
C GLY A 651 3.98 22.96 -5.50
N LYS A 652 3.16 22.20 -6.26
CA LYS A 652 2.91 22.54 -7.67
C LYS A 652 2.17 23.86 -7.76
N GLN A 653 2.62 24.72 -8.68
CA GLN A 653 1.95 25.98 -9.03
C GLN A 653 0.54 25.70 -9.57
N GLY A 654 -0.42 26.58 -9.27
CA GLY A 654 -1.73 26.56 -9.86
C GLY A 654 -1.71 26.78 -11.38
N THR A 655 -2.81 26.52 -12.05
CA THR A 655 -2.99 26.67 -13.50
C THR A 655 -3.58 28.03 -13.86
N GLY A 656 -3.35 28.48 -15.09
CA GLY A 656 -3.91 29.72 -15.62
C GLY A 656 -3.29 30.98 -14.99
N LYS A 657 -4.10 31.96 -14.64
CA LYS A 657 -3.65 33.21 -14.04
C LYS A 657 -3.31 33.10 -12.54
N ASP A 658 -3.89 32.11 -11.83
CA ASP A 658 -3.58 31.84 -10.42
C ASP A 658 -2.39 30.88 -10.31
N LYS A 659 -1.22 31.44 -10.03
CA LYS A 659 0.02 30.68 -9.86
C LYS A 659 0.28 30.25 -8.42
N THR A 660 -0.67 30.47 -7.50
CA THR A 660 -0.53 30.07 -6.11
C THR A 660 -0.62 28.54 -5.98
N PRO A 661 0.21 27.88 -5.19
CA PRO A 661 0.06 26.46 -4.91
C PRO A 661 -1.32 26.13 -4.33
N PRO A 662 -1.94 25.00 -4.73
CA PRO A 662 -3.26 24.62 -4.21
C PRO A 662 -3.22 24.08 -2.78
N GLY A 663 -4.41 23.91 -2.18
CA GLY A 663 -4.59 23.24 -0.90
C GLY A 663 -3.97 23.98 0.29
N LEU A 664 -3.32 23.24 1.17
CA LEU A 664 -2.81 23.73 2.46
C LEU A 664 -1.78 24.87 2.31
N LEU A 665 -0.97 24.87 1.25
CA LEU A 665 -0.02 25.96 1.00
C LEU A 665 -0.71 27.27 0.62
N ARG A 666 -1.83 27.20 -0.13
CA ARG A 666 -2.65 28.38 -0.45
C ARG A 666 -3.25 28.99 0.82
N GLU A 667 -3.65 28.15 1.77
CA GLU A 667 -4.17 28.60 3.05
C GLU A 667 -3.14 29.39 3.84
N LEU A 668 -1.90 28.90 3.90
CA LEU A 668 -0.78 29.58 4.55
C LEU A 668 -0.47 30.92 3.88
N LEU A 669 -0.36 30.94 2.55
CA LEU A 669 -0.04 32.15 1.78
C LEU A 669 -1.11 33.24 1.93
N LYS A 670 -2.39 32.86 2.06
CA LYS A 670 -3.51 33.81 2.24
C LYS A 670 -3.75 34.18 3.70
N HIS A 671 -3.06 33.58 4.65
CA HIS A 671 -3.29 33.82 6.07
C HIS A 671 -2.66 35.15 6.53
N PRO A 672 -3.43 36.13 7.01
CA PRO A 672 -2.92 37.49 7.27
C PRO A 672 -1.88 37.55 8.39
N GLY A 673 -1.90 36.62 9.34
CA GLY A 673 -1.02 36.63 10.52
C GLY A 673 0.37 36.05 10.30
N VAL A 674 0.64 35.37 9.18
CA VAL A 674 1.92 34.65 8.98
C VAL A 674 2.81 35.21 7.87
N GLY A 675 2.39 36.26 7.16
CA GLY A 675 3.14 36.81 6.04
C GLY A 675 4.60 37.15 6.36
N ARG A 676 4.90 37.70 7.56
CA ARG A 676 6.25 38.01 8.02
C ARG A 676 7.10 36.76 8.32
N TYR A 677 6.48 35.60 8.46
CA TYR A 677 7.11 34.32 8.76
C TYR A 677 7.25 33.41 7.54
N LEU A 678 6.74 33.86 6.38
CA LEU A 678 6.79 33.15 5.11
C LEU A 678 7.71 33.86 4.12
N THR A 679 8.30 33.07 3.23
CA THR A 679 8.97 33.56 2.04
C THR A 679 8.62 32.67 0.87
N GLU A 680 8.32 33.29 -0.28
CA GLU A 680 8.10 32.53 -1.51
C GLU A 680 9.36 32.60 -2.36
N ARG A 681 9.73 31.49 -2.99
CA ARG A 681 10.76 31.45 -4.00
C ARG A 681 10.38 30.53 -5.14
N SER A 682 10.95 30.77 -6.30
CA SER A 682 10.93 29.82 -7.40
C SER A 682 11.97 28.72 -7.16
N ALA A 683 11.76 27.56 -7.74
CA ALA A 683 12.79 26.53 -7.82
C ALA A 683 14.01 27.07 -8.56
N HIS A 684 15.20 26.64 -8.17
CA HIS A 684 16.41 26.95 -8.93
C HIS A 684 16.24 26.40 -10.35
N ALA A 685 16.57 27.21 -11.35
CA ALA A 685 16.62 26.71 -12.72
C ALA A 685 17.61 25.55 -12.75
N VAL A 686 17.17 24.42 -13.28
CA VAL A 686 18.07 23.30 -13.55
C VAL A 686 19.06 23.81 -14.58
N GLN A 687 20.26 24.17 -14.15
CA GLN A 687 21.35 24.42 -15.04
C GLN A 687 21.77 23.07 -15.60
N THR A 688 21.18 22.71 -16.74
CA THR A 688 21.70 21.62 -17.56
C THR A 688 23.11 22.03 -17.96
N ASP A 689 24.05 21.44 -17.27
CA ASP A 689 25.48 21.63 -17.63
C ASP A 689 25.66 20.94 -18.97
N LEU A 690 25.60 21.72 -20.04
CA LEU A 690 25.80 21.26 -21.43
C LEU A 690 27.16 20.57 -21.63
N PHE A 691 28.05 20.67 -20.63
CA PHE A 691 29.39 20.09 -20.60
C PHE A 691 29.55 18.99 -19.52
N ALA A 692 28.52 18.63 -18.79
CA ALA A 692 28.55 17.40 -18.02
C ALA A 692 28.60 16.25 -19.02
N GLY A 693 29.79 16.00 -19.53
CA GLY A 693 30.11 14.76 -20.21
C GLY A 693 29.61 13.63 -19.33
N ALA A 694 28.97 12.65 -19.91
CA ALA A 694 28.36 11.51 -19.27
C ALA A 694 29.21 11.04 -18.08
N ILE A 695 28.90 11.53 -16.89
CA ILE A 695 29.38 10.94 -15.65
C ILE A 695 28.81 9.53 -15.69
N PRO A 696 29.65 8.50 -15.66
CA PRO A 696 29.13 7.12 -15.67
C PRO A 696 28.11 7.04 -14.55
N ARG A 697 26.87 6.72 -14.90
CA ARG A 697 25.82 6.45 -13.93
C ARG A 697 26.40 5.45 -12.93
N PRO A 698 26.51 5.75 -11.62
CA PRO A 698 26.91 4.76 -10.64
C PRO A 698 25.67 3.90 -10.37
N THR A 699 25.24 3.20 -11.36
CA THR A 699 24.25 2.17 -11.21
C THR A 699 25.02 0.89 -10.92
N SER A 700 24.86 0.36 -9.73
CA SER A 700 24.88 -1.08 -9.57
C SER A 700 23.62 -1.62 -10.26
N VAL A 701 23.60 -1.52 -11.58
CA VAL A 701 22.55 -2.11 -12.41
C VAL A 701 22.73 -3.60 -12.22
N SER A 702 21.69 -4.32 -11.82
CA SER A 702 21.76 -5.76 -11.74
C SER A 702 22.13 -6.30 -13.11
N ARG A 703 22.89 -7.42 -13.17
CA ARG A 703 23.25 -8.01 -14.46
C ARG A 703 22.00 -8.41 -15.27
N THR A 704 20.93 -8.74 -14.58
CA THR A 704 19.61 -8.95 -15.21
C THR A 704 19.16 -7.71 -15.97
N ALA A 705 19.30 -6.51 -15.39
CA ALA A 705 18.96 -5.26 -16.06
C ALA A 705 19.86 -4.98 -17.28
N GLU A 706 21.16 -5.34 -17.21
CA GLU A 706 22.07 -5.28 -18.37
C GLU A 706 21.57 -6.19 -19.49
N TRP A 707 21.19 -7.43 -19.19
CA TRP A 707 20.65 -8.36 -20.17
C TRP A 707 19.38 -7.83 -20.84
N LEU A 708 18.46 -7.28 -20.04
CA LEU A 708 17.20 -6.77 -20.55
C LEU A 708 17.35 -5.47 -21.34
N SER A 709 18.45 -4.73 -21.20
CA SER A 709 18.74 -3.50 -21.96
C SER A 709 19.24 -3.79 -23.38
N LEU A 710 19.70 -5.02 -23.66
CA LEU A 710 20.24 -5.34 -24.98
C LEU A 710 19.22 -5.10 -26.10
N PRO A 711 19.64 -4.68 -27.30
CA PRO A 711 18.72 -4.45 -28.41
C PRO A 711 17.99 -5.73 -28.84
N PRO A 712 16.81 -5.67 -29.44
CA PRO A 712 16.11 -6.85 -29.97
C PRO A 712 16.95 -7.59 -31.00
N LEU A 713 16.86 -8.93 -30.99
CA LEU A 713 17.55 -9.78 -31.95
C LEU A 713 16.85 -9.82 -33.34
N PHE A 714 15.62 -9.32 -33.45
CA PHE A 714 14.82 -9.37 -34.68
C PHE A 714 13.72 -8.29 -34.63
N PRO A 715 13.17 -7.92 -35.80
CA PRO A 715 12.08 -6.96 -35.87
C PRO A 715 10.85 -7.44 -35.10
N LEU A 716 10.26 -6.56 -34.27
CA LEU A 716 9.03 -6.81 -33.49
C LEU A 716 7.84 -6.08 -34.11
N ASN A 717 7.71 -6.08 -35.47
CA ASN A 717 6.75 -5.31 -36.22
C ASN A 717 5.39 -6.00 -36.42
N ARG A 718 5.19 -7.21 -35.90
CA ARG A 718 3.87 -7.88 -35.89
C ARG A 718 3.09 -7.50 -34.64
N LEU A 719 2.10 -6.65 -34.80
CA LEU A 719 1.33 -6.03 -33.71
C LEU A 719 -0.10 -6.63 -33.65
N SER A 720 -0.70 -6.51 -32.50
CA SER A 720 -2.14 -6.68 -32.27
C SER A 720 -2.64 -5.51 -31.43
N ALA A 721 -3.93 -5.31 -31.26
CA ALA A 721 -4.47 -4.29 -30.38
C ALA A 721 -3.88 -4.40 -28.96
N THR A 722 -3.88 -5.61 -28.40
CA THR A 722 -3.31 -5.87 -27.07
C THR A 722 -1.80 -5.67 -27.01
N ALA A 723 -1.07 -5.92 -28.11
CA ALA A 723 0.37 -5.67 -28.20
C ALA A 723 0.69 -4.17 -28.16
N VAL A 724 -0.11 -3.37 -28.88
CA VAL A 724 0.01 -1.91 -28.85
C VAL A 724 -0.33 -1.37 -27.47
N GLU A 725 -1.40 -1.85 -26.85
CA GLU A 725 -1.75 -1.48 -25.47
C GLU A 725 -0.64 -1.84 -24.47
N SER A 726 -0.07 -3.05 -24.56
CA SER A 726 1.04 -3.49 -23.72
C SER A 726 2.27 -2.59 -23.89
N TYR A 727 2.60 -2.20 -25.14
CA TYR A 727 3.70 -1.28 -25.40
C TYR A 727 3.44 0.12 -24.84
N GLU A 728 2.23 0.65 -24.99
CA GLU A 728 1.83 1.97 -24.47
C GLU A 728 1.82 1.99 -22.93
N ILE A 729 1.41 0.89 -22.30
CA ILE A 729 1.49 0.72 -20.84
C ILE A 729 2.95 0.70 -20.41
N CYS A 730 3.76 -0.20 -20.99
CA CYS A 730 5.18 -0.31 -20.67
C CYS A 730 5.96 -0.97 -21.83
N PRO A 731 6.82 -0.21 -22.56
CA PRO A 731 7.62 -0.76 -23.66
C PRO A 731 8.51 -1.94 -23.23
N LEU A 732 9.07 -1.92 -22.00
CA LEU A 732 9.86 -3.04 -21.50
C LEU A 732 9.01 -4.30 -21.30
N GLN A 733 7.78 -4.17 -20.77
CA GLN A 733 6.87 -5.31 -20.62
C GLN A 733 6.60 -5.96 -21.98
N PHE A 734 6.29 -5.17 -22.98
CA PHE A 734 6.10 -5.65 -24.37
C PHE A 734 7.35 -6.42 -24.87
N LYS A 735 8.56 -5.91 -24.62
CA LYS A 735 9.83 -6.57 -24.98
C LYS A 735 9.97 -7.92 -24.30
N LEU A 736 9.68 -8.00 -22.99
CA LEU A 736 9.75 -9.24 -22.23
C LEU A 736 8.74 -10.29 -22.73
N GLU A 737 7.55 -9.86 -23.11
CA GLU A 737 6.50 -10.73 -23.66
C GLU A 737 6.80 -11.22 -25.07
N ARG A 738 7.32 -10.36 -25.93
CA ARG A 738 7.41 -10.64 -27.37
C ARG A 738 8.78 -11.12 -27.83
N GLU A 739 9.85 -10.55 -27.26
CA GLU A 739 11.22 -10.92 -27.60
C GLU A 739 11.75 -12.01 -26.69
N TRP A 740 11.77 -11.74 -25.37
CA TRP A 740 12.27 -12.70 -24.40
C TRP A 740 11.35 -13.88 -24.19
N ARG A 741 10.04 -13.74 -24.46
CA ARG A 741 9.03 -14.80 -24.28
C ARG A 741 9.10 -15.48 -22.92
N ILE A 742 9.36 -14.68 -21.89
CA ILE A 742 9.44 -15.22 -20.53
C ILE A 742 8.05 -15.74 -20.19
N PRO A 743 7.88 -17.02 -19.93
CA PRO A 743 6.60 -17.57 -19.52
C PRO A 743 6.06 -16.86 -18.30
N ARG A 744 4.77 -16.60 -18.31
CA ARG A 744 4.03 -16.14 -17.15
C ARG A 744 2.79 -16.99 -16.97
N ASP A 745 2.38 -17.23 -15.76
CA ASP A 745 1.09 -17.82 -15.49
C ASP A 745 0.02 -16.87 -15.99
N ALA A 746 -0.89 -17.38 -16.81
CA ALA A 746 -2.01 -16.58 -17.28
C ALA A 746 -2.95 -16.32 -16.09
N PRO A 747 -3.24 -15.05 -15.75
CA PRO A 747 -4.15 -14.75 -14.64
C PRO A 747 -5.47 -15.53 -14.79
N ALA A 748 -6.04 -15.99 -13.69
CA ALA A 748 -7.29 -16.74 -13.69
C ALA A 748 -8.43 -16.02 -14.45
N ALA A 749 -8.49 -14.69 -14.39
CA ALA A 749 -9.40 -13.87 -15.18
C ALA A 749 -9.20 -14.01 -16.69
N MET A 750 -7.95 -14.16 -17.14
CA MET A 750 -7.65 -14.40 -18.56
C MET A 750 -8.07 -15.81 -18.99
N GLN A 751 -7.82 -16.82 -18.16
CA GLN A 751 -8.26 -18.20 -18.41
C GLN A 751 -9.79 -18.27 -18.50
N TYR A 752 -10.48 -17.63 -17.55
CA TYR A 752 -11.93 -17.49 -17.61
C TYR A 752 -12.43 -16.80 -18.89
N GLY A 753 -11.78 -15.69 -19.29
CA GLY A 753 -12.12 -14.98 -20.52
C GLY A 753 -11.96 -15.88 -21.77
N VAL A 754 -10.86 -16.62 -21.87
CA VAL A 754 -10.62 -17.57 -22.97
C VAL A 754 -11.71 -18.65 -23.03
N THR A 755 -12.09 -19.20 -21.87
CA THR A 755 -13.19 -20.17 -21.76
C THR A 755 -14.50 -19.58 -22.27
N MET A 756 -14.88 -18.39 -21.81
CA MET A 756 -16.13 -17.73 -22.27
C MET A 756 -16.13 -17.46 -23.77
N HIS A 757 -15.05 -16.93 -24.34
CA HIS A 757 -14.95 -16.70 -25.79
C HIS A 757 -15.10 -18.00 -26.61
N ARG A 758 -14.48 -19.10 -26.16
CA ARG A 758 -14.56 -20.40 -26.80
C ARG A 758 -16.00 -20.95 -26.80
N VAL A 759 -16.69 -20.84 -25.69
CA VAL A 759 -18.10 -21.25 -25.55
C VAL A 759 -19.02 -20.40 -26.42
N LEU A 760 -18.86 -19.08 -26.38
CA LEU A 760 -19.63 -18.15 -27.19
C LEU A 760 -19.42 -18.38 -28.73
N ARG A 761 -18.16 -18.61 -29.12
CA ARG A 761 -17.85 -19.03 -30.49
C ARG A 761 -18.68 -20.26 -30.89
N THR A 762 -18.60 -21.32 -30.08
CA THR A 762 -19.31 -22.60 -30.37
C THR A 762 -20.82 -22.38 -30.47
N TYR A 763 -21.38 -21.56 -29.58
CA TYR A 763 -22.80 -21.20 -29.64
C TYR A 763 -23.16 -20.42 -30.90
N PHE A 764 -22.44 -19.34 -31.23
CA PHE A 764 -22.75 -18.51 -32.41
C PHE A 764 -22.41 -19.20 -33.75
N ASP A 765 -21.48 -20.15 -33.78
CA ASP A 765 -21.26 -21.04 -34.90
C ASP A 765 -22.52 -21.93 -35.17
N SER A 766 -23.13 -22.43 -34.10
CA SER A 766 -24.38 -23.21 -34.18
C SER A 766 -25.57 -22.35 -34.69
N VAL A 767 -25.63 -21.09 -34.24
CA VAL A 767 -26.61 -20.10 -34.72
C VAL A 767 -26.39 -19.82 -36.24
N ARG A 768 -25.15 -19.60 -36.66
CA ARG A 768 -24.78 -19.39 -38.08
C ARG A 768 -25.19 -20.55 -38.97
N LEU A 769 -25.11 -21.77 -38.45
CA LEU A 769 -25.52 -23.00 -39.14
C LEU A 769 -27.04 -23.24 -39.10
N GLY A 770 -27.83 -22.37 -38.47
CA GLY A 770 -29.27 -22.49 -38.34
C GLY A 770 -29.75 -23.59 -37.36
N ARG A 771 -28.85 -24.04 -36.46
CA ARG A 771 -29.10 -25.09 -35.46
C ARG A 771 -28.55 -24.67 -34.10
N PRO A 772 -29.17 -23.66 -33.44
CA PRO A 772 -28.64 -23.16 -32.15
C PRO A 772 -28.63 -24.28 -31.11
N LEU A 773 -27.53 -24.35 -30.33
CA LEU A 773 -27.36 -25.32 -29.26
C LEU A 773 -28.38 -25.05 -28.15
N PRO A 774 -28.91 -26.11 -27.49
CA PRO A 774 -29.70 -25.96 -26.27
C PRO A 774 -28.91 -25.30 -25.14
N ASP A 775 -29.59 -24.52 -24.33
CA ASP A 775 -28.97 -23.74 -23.22
C ASP A 775 -28.15 -24.61 -22.28
N GLU A 776 -28.69 -25.76 -21.87
CA GLU A 776 -27.99 -26.70 -20.99
C GLU A 776 -26.69 -27.24 -21.61
N THR A 777 -26.69 -27.45 -22.93
CA THR A 777 -25.49 -27.88 -23.65
C THR A 777 -24.41 -26.79 -23.65
N VAL A 778 -24.80 -25.52 -23.75
CA VAL A 778 -23.85 -24.37 -23.67
C VAL A 778 -23.23 -24.28 -22.28
N ILE A 779 -24.02 -24.47 -21.23
CA ILE A 779 -23.56 -24.48 -19.85
C ILE A 779 -22.62 -25.68 -19.56
N GLU A 780 -22.95 -26.85 -20.11
CA GLU A 780 -22.10 -28.05 -19.95
C GLU A 780 -20.75 -27.88 -20.67
N LEU A 781 -20.74 -27.30 -21.85
CA LEU A 781 -19.52 -26.93 -22.59
C LEU A 781 -18.65 -25.97 -21.74
N PHE A 782 -19.28 -24.97 -21.15
CA PHE A 782 -18.57 -24.03 -20.28
C PHE A 782 -17.92 -24.72 -19.08
N ARG A 783 -18.65 -25.56 -18.35
CA ARG A 783 -18.10 -26.30 -17.23
C ARG A 783 -16.96 -27.21 -17.60
N THR A 784 -17.09 -27.93 -18.72
CA THR A 784 -16.06 -28.83 -19.23
C THR A 784 -14.79 -28.07 -19.58
N ASP A 785 -14.92 -26.93 -20.23
CA ASP A 785 -13.78 -26.09 -20.63
C ASP A 785 -13.12 -25.40 -19.43
N LEU A 786 -13.93 -24.87 -18.49
CA LEU A 786 -13.41 -24.27 -17.25
C LEU A 786 -12.67 -25.28 -16.37
N ALA A 787 -13.11 -26.54 -16.37
CA ALA A 787 -12.42 -27.60 -15.63
C ALA A 787 -11.00 -27.89 -16.15
N GLN A 788 -10.73 -27.60 -17.43
CA GLN A 788 -9.42 -27.75 -18.07
C GLN A 788 -8.56 -26.47 -17.91
N ALA A 789 -9.14 -25.34 -17.51
CA ALA A 789 -8.41 -24.09 -17.31
C ALA A 789 -7.44 -24.21 -16.13
N VAL A 790 -6.23 -23.68 -16.29
CA VAL A 790 -5.22 -23.64 -15.23
C VAL A 790 -5.55 -22.47 -14.26
N ILE A 791 -6.37 -22.76 -13.26
CA ILE A 791 -6.73 -21.83 -12.20
C ILE A 791 -6.34 -22.52 -10.88
N ASP A 792 -5.25 -22.05 -10.27
CA ASP A 792 -4.65 -22.69 -9.09
C ASP A 792 -5.50 -22.52 -7.83
N ASP A 793 -6.18 -21.36 -7.68
CA ASP A 793 -7.06 -21.11 -6.55
C ASP A 793 -8.42 -21.79 -6.75
N PRO A 794 -8.75 -22.85 -5.97
CA PRO A 794 -10.00 -23.58 -6.12
C PRO A 794 -11.24 -22.73 -5.83
N TYR A 795 -11.13 -21.74 -4.93
CA TYR A 795 -12.24 -20.83 -4.63
C TYR A 795 -12.52 -19.87 -5.81
N GLN A 796 -11.45 -19.35 -6.42
CA GLN A 796 -11.59 -18.50 -7.58
C GLN A 796 -12.20 -19.25 -8.78
N ARG A 797 -11.83 -20.54 -8.95
CA ARG A 797 -12.44 -21.42 -9.96
C ARG A 797 -13.96 -21.58 -9.73
N GLU A 798 -14.37 -21.83 -8.48
CA GLU A 798 -15.78 -21.97 -8.11
C GLU A 798 -16.58 -20.68 -8.37
N LEU A 799 -15.98 -19.52 -8.05
CA LEU A 799 -16.57 -18.23 -8.36
C LEU A 799 -16.78 -18.03 -9.88
N TYR A 800 -15.78 -18.38 -10.68
CA TYR A 800 -15.90 -18.30 -12.14
C TYR A 800 -16.92 -19.29 -12.70
N ASP A 801 -17.06 -20.47 -12.11
CA ASP A 801 -18.13 -21.42 -12.51
C ASP A 801 -19.53 -20.80 -12.28
N GLN A 802 -19.78 -20.29 -11.09
CA GLN A 802 -21.06 -19.66 -10.73
C GLN A 802 -21.34 -18.41 -11.58
N GLN A 803 -20.36 -17.51 -11.71
CA GLN A 803 -20.48 -16.28 -12.48
C GLN A 803 -20.69 -16.57 -13.96
N GLY A 804 -19.93 -17.50 -14.54
CA GLY A 804 -20.03 -17.85 -15.96
C GLY A 804 -21.36 -18.46 -16.33
N ILE A 805 -21.89 -19.37 -15.49
CA ILE A 805 -23.21 -19.95 -15.67
C ILE A 805 -24.29 -18.86 -15.66
N GLN A 806 -24.24 -17.94 -14.70
CA GLN A 806 -25.22 -16.87 -14.61
C GLN A 806 -25.15 -15.95 -15.86
N GLN A 807 -23.95 -15.52 -16.24
CA GLN A 807 -23.75 -14.68 -17.42
C GLN A 807 -24.25 -15.34 -18.71
N LEU A 808 -23.99 -16.63 -18.87
CA LEU A 808 -24.47 -17.38 -20.05
C LEU A 808 -26.00 -17.53 -20.04
N ARG A 809 -26.61 -17.86 -18.90
CA ARG A 809 -28.08 -17.93 -18.78
C ARG A 809 -28.76 -16.62 -19.14
N ASP A 810 -28.23 -15.50 -18.65
CA ASP A 810 -28.78 -14.18 -18.94
C ASP A 810 -28.59 -13.82 -20.44
N LEU A 811 -27.44 -14.10 -21.02
CA LEU A 811 -27.18 -13.90 -22.44
C LEU A 811 -28.13 -14.74 -23.31
N LEU A 812 -28.31 -16.02 -23.00
CA LEU A 812 -29.19 -16.92 -23.74
C LEU A 812 -30.67 -16.48 -23.61
N ALA A 813 -31.09 -16.07 -22.41
CA ALA A 813 -32.44 -15.52 -22.20
C ALA A 813 -32.70 -14.25 -23.03
N ILE A 814 -31.70 -13.38 -23.18
CA ILE A 814 -31.79 -12.22 -24.08
C ILE A 814 -31.81 -12.65 -25.55
N ALA A 815 -30.97 -13.61 -25.95
CA ALA A 815 -30.91 -14.12 -27.30
C ALA A 815 -32.25 -14.74 -27.75
N HIS A 816 -32.96 -15.44 -26.89
CA HIS A 816 -34.30 -16.00 -27.14
C HIS A 816 -35.41 -14.95 -27.34
N ARG A 817 -35.24 -13.76 -26.74
CA ARG A 817 -36.19 -12.65 -26.86
C ARG A 817 -35.87 -11.67 -28.01
N SER A 818 -34.68 -11.76 -28.57
CA SER A 818 -34.19 -10.85 -29.57
C SER A 818 -34.26 -11.48 -30.95
N THR A 819 -34.25 -10.66 -32.03
CA THR A 819 -34.10 -11.16 -33.42
C THR A 819 -32.75 -11.85 -33.54
N VAL A 820 -32.74 -13.09 -34.01
CA VAL A 820 -31.52 -13.87 -34.22
C VAL A 820 -30.58 -13.12 -35.19
N PRO A 821 -29.35 -12.79 -34.76
CA PRO A 821 -28.40 -12.10 -35.66
C PRO A 821 -28.00 -12.98 -36.83
N LYS A 822 -27.88 -12.40 -38.03
CA LYS A 822 -27.32 -13.10 -39.17
C LYS A 822 -25.80 -13.11 -39.08
N VAL A 823 -25.25 -14.08 -38.37
CA VAL A 823 -23.81 -14.21 -38.11
C VAL A 823 -23.08 -14.57 -39.42
N LEU A 824 -22.09 -13.77 -39.82
CA LEU A 824 -21.19 -14.03 -40.93
C LEU A 824 -19.94 -14.80 -40.48
N HIS A 825 -19.27 -14.29 -39.46
CA HIS A 825 -18.02 -14.83 -38.96
C HIS A 825 -18.00 -14.87 -37.41
N THR A 826 -17.29 -15.86 -36.88
CA THR A 826 -17.02 -16.02 -35.46
C THR A 826 -15.55 -16.31 -35.28
N GLU A 827 -14.88 -15.60 -34.32
CA GLU A 827 -13.45 -15.77 -33.99
C GLU A 827 -12.54 -15.75 -35.24
N GLU A 828 -12.85 -14.85 -36.17
CA GLU A 828 -12.21 -14.82 -37.50
C GLU A 828 -10.89 -14.05 -37.46
N HIS A 829 -9.84 -14.69 -37.93
CA HIS A 829 -8.50 -14.11 -37.98
C HIS A 829 -8.36 -13.07 -39.08
N PHE A 830 -7.63 -12.01 -38.83
CA PHE A 830 -7.24 -11.03 -39.84
C PHE A 830 -5.75 -10.69 -39.74
N GLU A 831 -5.21 -10.24 -40.86
CA GLU A 831 -3.90 -9.64 -40.99
C GLU A 831 -4.00 -8.51 -42.04
N ILE A 832 -3.58 -7.30 -41.61
CA ILE A 832 -3.59 -6.10 -42.47
C ILE A 832 -2.24 -5.41 -42.34
N HIS A 833 -1.86 -4.59 -43.31
CA HIS A 833 -0.62 -3.83 -43.33
C HIS A 833 -0.88 -2.35 -43.07
N VAL A 834 -0.21 -1.77 -42.06
CA VAL A 834 -0.32 -0.36 -41.74
C VAL A 834 1.10 0.20 -41.61
N GLY A 835 1.55 0.97 -42.60
CA GLY A 835 2.95 1.41 -42.68
C GLY A 835 3.93 0.23 -42.71
N SER A 836 4.94 0.21 -41.86
CA SER A 836 5.89 -0.89 -41.71
C SER A 836 5.36 -2.04 -40.83
N ALA A 837 4.21 -1.85 -40.16
CA ALA A 837 3.64 -2.84 -39.24
C ALA A 837 2.71 -3.83 -39.94
N THR A 838 2.80 -5.09 -39.55
CA THR A 838 1.78 -6.11 -39.81
C THR A 838 0.86 -6.20 -38.61
N VAL A 839 -0.40 -5.78 -38.77
CA VAL A 839 -1.39 -5.80 -37.67
C VAL A 839 -2.26 -7.05 -37.83
N ALA A 840 -2.17 -7.93 -36.84
CA ALA A 840 -2.90 -9.19 -36.81
C ALA A 840 -3.80 -9.29 -35.59
N GLY A 841 -4.94 -9.93 -35.76
CA GLY A 841 -5.88 -10.11 -34.65
C GLY A 841 -6.98 -11.11 -34.97
N ARG A 842 -7.98 -11.14 -34.13
CA ARG A 842 -9.14 -12.00 -34.23
C ARG A 842 -10.37 -11.21 -33.82
N ILE A 843 -11.43 -11.25 -34.64
CA ILE A 843 -12.70 -10.60 -34.33
C ILE A 843 -13.66 -11.65 -33.77
N ASP A 844 -14.28 -11.39 -32.65
CA ASP A 844 -15.11 -12.38 -31.94
C ASP A 844 -16.37 -12.73 -32.78
N ARG A 845 -17.10 -11.71 -33.27
CA ARG A 845 -18.28 -11.94 -34.11
C ARG A 845 -18.54 -10.78 -35.10
N ILE A 846 -18.95 -11.14 -36.31
CA ILE A 846 -19.39 -10.21 -37.36
C ILE A 846 -20.79 -10.60 -37.79
N ASP A 847 -21.76 -9.69 -37.69
CA ASP A 847 -23.15 -9.87 -38.08
C ASP A 847 -23.49 -9.04 -39.31
N ASP A 848 -24.26 -9.62 -40.26
CA ASP A 848 -24.68 -9.00 -41.51
C ASP A 848 -25.90 -8.10 -41.32
N LEU A 849 -25.79 -6.85 -41.76
CA LEU A 849 -26.93 -5.92 -41.90
C LEU A 849 -27.45 -5.79 -43.31
N GLY A 850 -26.84 -6.50 -44.27
CA GLY A 850 -27.11 -6.38 -45.69
C GLY A 850 -26.26 -5.31 -46.38
N GLU A 851 -26.12 -5.45 -47.71
CA GLU A 851 -25.38 -4.49 -48.55
C GLU A 851 -23.92 -4.25 -48.16
N GLY A 852 -23.25 -5.26 -47.60
CA GLY A 852 -21.87 -5.17 -47.13
C GLY A 852 -21.68 -4.40 -45.82
N ARG A 853 -22.77 -3.99 -45.17
CA ARG A 853 -22.75 -3.35 -43.86
C ARG A 853 -22.77 -4.41 -42.75
N VAL A 854 -21.98 -4.21 -41.72
CA VAL A 854 -21.83 -5.19 -40.61
C VAL A 854 -21.86 -4.54 -39.25
N VAL A 855 -22.24 -5.37 -38.24
CA VAL A 855 -21.98 -5.11 -36.83
C VAL A 855 -20.80 -5.97 -36.40
N ILE A 856 -19.83 -5.38 -35.74
CA ILE A 856 -18.69 -6.09 -35.14
C ILE A 856 -18.89 -6.12 -33.63
N VAL A 857 -18.86 -7.31 -33.04
CA VAL A 857 -19.06 -7.53 -31.61
C VAL A 857 -17.80 -8.12 -31.00
N ASP A 858 -17.38 -7.54 -29.86
CA ASP A 858 -16.28 -8.01 -29.03
C ASP A 858 -16.79 -8.22 -27.60
N TYR A 859 -16.58 -9.41 -27.05
CA TYR A 859 -17.08 -9.78 -25.73
C TYR A 859 -16.12 -9.39 -24.64
N LYS A 860 -16.64 -8.80 -23.56
CA LYS A 860 -15.87 -8.41 -22.39
C LYS A 860 -16.35 -9.16 -21.14
N THR A 861 -15.47 -9.98 -20.58
CA THR A 861 -15.74 -10.82 -19.39
C THR A 861 -15.32 -10.14 -18.08
N GLY A 862 -14.57 -9.05 -18.17
CA GLY A 862 -14.10 -8.28 -17.01
C GLY A 862 -15.04 -7.11 -16.68
N LYS A 863 -14.49 -6.10 -16.00
CA LYS A 863 -15.21 -4.88 -15.65
C LYS A 863 -15.94 -4.30 -16.87
N PRO A 864 -17.27 -3.99 -16.76
CA PRO A 864 -18.02 -3.39 -17.83
C PRO A 864 -17.35 -2.15 -18.42
N ARG A 865 -17.31 -2.08 -19.76
CA ARG A 865 -16.81 -0.93 -20.51
C ARG A 865 -17.87 0.15 -20.59
N ALA A 866 -17.51 1.39 -20.32
CA ALA A 866 -18.38 2.54 -20.50
C ALA A 866 -18.40 3.02 -21.95
N GLN A 867 -19.30 3.95 -22.28
CA GLN A 867 -19.39 4.54 -23.63
C GLN A 867 -18.07 5.20 -24.05
N GLU A 868 -17.41 5.93 -23.15
CA GLU A 868 -16.10 6.56 -23.43
C GLU A 868 -15.03 5.52 -23.79
N ASP A 869 -15.02 4.37 -23.10
CA ASP A 869 -14.08 3.29 -23.39
C ASP A 869 -14.29 2.72 -24.81
N ALA A 870 -15.54 2.62 -25.27
CA ALA A 870 -15.86 2.16 -26.60
C ALA A 870 -15.51 3.22 -27.67
N ASP A 871 -15.82 4.49 -27.41
CA ASP A 871 -15.58 5.61 -28.32
C ASP A 871 -14.07 5.82 -28.57
N ASP A 872 -13.22 5.64 -27.56
CA ASP A 872 -11.77 5.82 -27.63
C ASP A 872 -10.99 4.52 -27.95
N SER A 873 -11.68 3.38 -28.11
CA SER A 873 -11.04 2.07 -28.30
C SER A 873 -10.24 1.96 -29.58
N LEU A 874 -8.93 1.75 -29.46
CA LEU A 874 -8.06 1.39 -30.58
C LEU A 874 -8.41 0.00 -31.13
N GLN A 875 -8.81 -0.95 -30.29
CA GLN A 875 -9.19 -2.31 -30.71
C GLN A 875 -10.37 -2.28 -31.70
N LEU A 876 -11.43 -1.56 -31.38
CA LEU A 876 -12.60 -1.44 -32.27
C LEU A 876 -12.24 -0.70 -33.56
N SER A 877 -11.34 0.28 -33.51
CA SER A 877 -10.84 0.96 -34.69
C SER A 877 -10.03 0.03 -35.62
N ILE A 878 -9.17 -0.84 -35.04
CA ILE A 878 -8.44 -1.88 -35.80
C ILE A 878 -9.41 -2.86 -36.43
N TYR A 879 -10.48 -3.27 -35.73
CA TYR A 879 -11.49 -4.19 -36.29
C TYR A 879 -12.25 -3.57 -37.48
N ALA A 880 -12.59 -2.29 -37.40
CA ALA A 880 -13.22 -1.58 -38.51
C ALA A 880 -12.28 -1.49 -39.70
N LEU A 881 -10.98 -1.22 -39.49
CA LEU A 881 -9.97 -1.24 -40.57
C LEU A 881 -9.83 -2.63 -41.19
N ALA A 882 -9.74 -3.67 -40.34
CA ALA A 882 -9.61 -5.05 -40.81
C ALA A 882 -10.84 -5.51 -41.60
N ALA A 883 -12.05 -5.18 -41.14
CA ALA A 883 -13.29 -5.50 -41.83
C ALA A 883 -13.32 -4.91 -43.25
N LYS A 884 -12.86 -3.67 -43.39
CA LYS A 884 -12.80 -2.98 -44.69
C LYS A 884 -11.71 -3.54 -45.61
N GLU A 885 -10.49 -3.75 -45.07
CA GLU A 885 -9.34 -4.14 -45.90
C GLU A 885 -9.38 -5.63 -46.31
N LYS A 886 -9.78 -6.51 -45.34
CA LYS A 886 -9.77 -7.96 -45.62
C LYS A 886 -11.03 -8.46 -46.37
N TRP A 887 -12.23 -7.94 -46.01
CA TRP A 887 -13.50 -8.46 -46.53
C TRP A 887 -14.29 -7.43 -47.30
N GLY A 888 -13.89 -6.16 -47.33
CA GLY A 888 -14.63 -5.09 -47.99
C GLY A 888 -15.91 -4.67 -47.26
N TYR A 889 -16.06 -5.05 -46.01
CA TYR A 889 -17.24 -4.70 -45.20
C TYR A 889 -17.15 -3.29 -44.65
N GLU A 890 -18.30 -2.64 -44.51
CA GLU A 890 -18.45 -1.37 -43.83
C GLU A 890 -18.99 -1.62 -42.39
N ALA A 891 -18.20 -1.35 -41.41
CA ALA A 891 -18.58 -1.49 -40.00
C ALA A 891 -19.53 -0.34 -39.60
N GLU A 892 -20.83 -0.58 -39.69
CA GLU A 892 -21.86 0.40 -39.31
C GLU A 892 -21.91 0.58 -37.77
N ARG A 893 -21.73 -0.51 -37.05
CA ARG A 893 -21.67 -0.48 -35.56
C ARG A 893 -20.55 -1.38 -35.06
N LEU A 894 -19.88 -0.91 -34.01
CA LEU A 894 -18.84 -1.60 -33.25
C LEU A 894 -19.33 -1.72 -31.81
N VAL A 895 -19.33 -2.90 -31.26
CA VAL A 895 -19.99 -3.19 -29.98
C VAL A 895 -19.03 -3.87 -29.03
N PHE A 896 -18.82 -3.29 -27.85
CA PHE A 896 -18.38 -4.04 -26.68
C PHE A 896 -19.60 -4.66 -26.00
N TYR A 897 -19.65 -5.97 -25.92
CA TYR A 897 -20.70 -6.67 -25.21
C TYR A 897 -20.21 -7.07 -23.82
N ASN A 898 -20.67 -6.35 -22.79
CA ASN A 898 -20.30 -6.57 -21.41
C ASN A 898 -21.06 -7.78 -20.87
N LEU A 899 -20.40 -8.92 -20.67
CA LEU A 899 -21.02 -10.15 -20.19
C LEU A 899 -21.46 -10.08 -18.71
N GLU A 900 -20.79 -9.24 -17.91
CA GLU A 900 -21.15 -9.07 -16.48
C GLU A 900 -22.56 -8.50 -16.31
N GLU A 901 -22.96 -7.57 -17.18
CA GLU A 901 -24.27 -6.90 -17.15
C GLU A 901 -25.17 -7.33 -18.33
N ASN A 902 -24.67 -8.18 -19.22
CA ASN A 902 -25.28 -8.53 -20.49
C ASN A 902 -25.77 -7.31 -21.28
N SER A 903 -24.92 -6.25 -21.28
CA SER A 903 -25.25 -4.95 -21.87
C SER A 903 -24.34 -4.64 -23.07
N PRO A 904 -24.89 -4.27 -24.26
CA PRO A 904 -24.11 -3.81 -25.41
C PRO A 904 -23.78 -2.32 -25.27
N VAL A 905 -22.50 -1.96 -25.50
CA VAL A 905 -22.05 -0.57 -25.64
C VAL A 905 -21.63 -0.37 -27.09
N ALA A 906 -22.42 0.35 -27.85
CA ALA A 906 -22.24 0.53 -29.27
C ALA A 906 -21.58 1.87 -29.62
N THR A 907 -20.68 1.85 -30.60
CA THR A 907 -20.03 3.04 -31.16
C THR A 907 -19.86 2.94 -32.66
N THR A 908 -19.45 4.02 -33.27
CA THR A 908 -19.14 4.09 -34.71
C THR A 908 -17.76 4.68 -34.93
N ARG A 909 -17.20 4.53 -36.12
CA ARG A 909 -15.92 5.14 -36.50
C ARG A 909 -16.05 5.99 -37.74
N GLY A 910 -15.79 7.28 -37.57
CA GLY A 910 -15.63 8.19 -38.70
C GLY A 910 -14.25 8.04 -39.37
N ARG A 911 -14.12 8.57 -40.60
CA ARG A 911 -12.87 8.54 -41.38
C ARG A 911 -11.68 9.08 -40.58
N ARG A 912 -11.87 10.19 -39.84
CA ARG A 912 -10.82 10.81 -39.01
C ARG A 912 -10.31 9.87 -37.94
N GLN A 913 -11.19 9.20 -37.20
CA GLN A 913 -10.80 8.27 -36.13
C GLN A 913 -10.01 7.06 -36.67
N LEU A 914 -10.36 6.58 -37.88
CA LEU A 914 -9.62 5.50 -38.52
C LEU A 914 -8.21 5.94 -38.96
N GLU A 915 -8.05 7.18 -39.44
CA GLU A 915 -6.73 7.73 -39.78
C GLU A 915 -5.88 7.97 -38.51
N GLU A 916 -6.48 8.45 -37.45
CA GLU A 916 -5.80 8.60 -36.12
C GLU A 916 -5.35 7.22 -35.62
N ALA A 917 -6.16 6.17 -35.77
CA ALA A 917 -5.78 4.81 -35.38
C ALA A 917 -4.59 4.28 -36.21
N LYS A 918 -4.58 4.52 -37.52
CA LYS A 918 -3.45 4.17 -38.42
C LYS A 918 -2.19 4.89 -38.00
N ALA A 919 -2.28 6.21 -37.80
CA ALA A 919 -1.12 7.02 -37.37
C ALA A 919 -0.55 6.54 -36.05
N LYS A 920 -1.40 6.12 -35.09
CA LYS A 920 -0.96 5.55 -33.80
C LYS A 920 -0.26 4.21 -33.98
N LEU A 921 -0.74 3.34 -34.88
CA LEU A 921 -0.10 2.06 -35.17
C LEU A 921 1.29 2.26 -35.80
N GLU A 922 1.39 3.21 -36.75
CA GLU A 922 2.67 3.59 -37.36
C GLU A 922 3.66 4.20 -36.35
N ASP A 923 3.19 5.08 -35.46
CA ASP A 923 4.03 5.67 -34.40
C ASP A 923 4.63 4.59 -33.51
N VAL A 924 3.78 3.66 -33.01
CA VAL A 924 4.23 2.55 -32.16
C VAL A 924 5.21 1.64 -32.92
N ALA A 925 4.95 1.32 -34.19
CA ALA A 925 5.86 0.53 -35.02
C ALA A 925 7.23 1.22 -35.16
N ASN A 926 7.24 2.51 -35.47
CA ASN A 926 8.47 3.30 -35.64
C ASN A 926 9.28 3.38 -34.31
N ARG A 927 8.60 3.53 -33.18
CA ARG A 927 9.25 3.54 -31.85
C ARG A 927 9.86 2.17 -31.50
N ILE A 928 9.18 1.08 -31.85
CA ILE A 928 9.70 -0.29 -31.69
C ILE A 928 10.92 -0.50 -32.60
N GLU A 929 10.86 -0.09 -33.85
CA GLU A 929 12.00 -0.16 -34.81
C GLU A 929 13.19 0.70 -34.34
N ALA A 930 12.93 1.84 -33.74
CA ALA A 930 13.94 2.69 -33.12
C ALA A 930 14.52 2.12 -31.80
N GLY A 931 14.06 0.96 -31.34
CA GLY A 931 14.57 0.30 -30.13
C GLY A 931 14.15 0.97 -28.83
N GLN A 932 13.03 1.70 -28.81
CA GLN A 932 12.54 2.41 -27.63
C GLN A 932 11.81 1.45 -26.68
N PHE A 933 12.52 0.83 -25.77
CA PHE A 933 11.98 -0.14 -24.80
C PHE A 933 12.20 0.27 -23.33
N ASP A 934 12.35 1.57 -23.06
CA ASP A 934 12.51 2.07 -21.71
C ASP A 934 11.28 1.71 -20.85
N PRO A 935 11.50 1.26 -19.60
CA PRO A 935 10.40 0.97 -18.71
C PRO A 935 9.63 2.26 -18.36
N LYS A 936 8.30 2.14 -18.29
CA LYS A 936 7.40 3.23 -17.92
C LYS A 936 6.76 2.94 -16.55
N PRO A 937 7.36 3.39 -15.43
CA PRO A 937 6.85 3.10 -14.10
C PRO A 937 5.45 3.69 -13.87
N GLY A 938 4.57 2.89 -13.23
CA GLY A 938 3.22 3.31 -12.93
C GLY A 938 2.51 2.36 -11.95
N TYR A 939 1.22 2.58 -11.74
CA TYR A 939 0.40 1.74 -10.87
C TYR A 939 0.39 0.26 -11.33
N HIS A 940 0.43 0.04 -12.65
CA HIS A 940 0.47 -1.30 -13.26
C HIS A 940 1.70 -2.13 -12.84
N CYS A 941 2.81 -1.49 -12.40
CA CYS A 941 4.00 -2.22 -11.94
C CYS A 941 3.74 -3.11 -10.72
N ARG A 942 2.69 -2.83 -9.95
CA ARG A 942 2.32 -3.64 -8.76
C ARG A 942 1.83 -5.03 -9.15
N LEU A 943 1.15 -5.13 -10.27
CA LEU A 943 0.55 -6.36 -10.80
C LEU A 943 1.35 -6.94 -11.98
N CYS A 944 2.51 -6.34 -12.30
CA CYS A 944 3.32 -6.78 -13.43
C CYS A 944 4.01 -8.10 -13.12
N ALA A 945 3.76 -9.11 -13.93
CA ALA A 945 4.39 -10.44 -13.80
C ALA A 945 5.93 -10.37 -13.90
N TYR A 946 6.47 -9.35 -14.54
CA TYR A 946 7.91 -9.15 -14.72
C TYR A 946 8.55 -8.21 -13.71
N ARG A 947 7.84 -7.84 -12.63
CA ARG A 947 8.32 -6.92 -11.61
C ARG A 947 9.69 -7.32 -11.05
N ASN A 948 9.88 -8.60 -10.78
CA ASN A 948 11.13 -9.12 -10.22
C ASN A 948 12.33 -9.04 -11.17
N LEU A 949 12.08 -8.90 -12.47
CA LEU A 949 13.10 -8.73 -13.50
C LEU A 949 13.32 -7.27 -13.88
N CYS A 950 12.33 -6.40 -13.66
CA CYS A 950 12.32 -5.04 -14.15
C CYS A 950 13.30 -4.13 -13.41
N PRO A 951 14.26 -3.48 -14.10
CA PRO A 951 15.22 -2.58 -13.47
C PRO A 951 14.57 -1.33 -12.86
N ALA A 952 13.47 -0.83 -13.44
CA ALA A 952 12.78 0.35 -12.92
C ALA A 952 12.07 0.13 -11.58
N THR A 953 11.84 -1.12 -11.19
CA THR A 953 11.27 -1.48 -9.89
C THR A 953 12.33 -1.90 -8.87
N GLU A 954 13.60 -1.99 -9.27
CA GLU A 954 14.72 -2.22 -8.34
C GLU A 954 14.96 -0.96 -7.50
N LYS A 955 15.18 -1.15 -6.21
CA LYS A 955 15.38 -0.06 -5.24
C LYS A 955 16.79 -0.10 -4.68
N GLN A 956 17.43 1.05 -4.60
CA GLN A 956 18.72 1.23 -3.94
C GLN A 956 18.50 1.54 -2.44
N VAL A 957 19.29 0.94 -1.58
CA VAL A 957 19.20 1.07 -0.12
C VAL A 957 19.95 2.27 0.42
N SER A 958 21.09 2.61 -0.18
CA SER A 958 21.91 3.73 0.25
C SER A 958 22.81 4.22 -0.90
N GLY A 959 23.02 5.54 -0.94
CA GLY A 959 24.01 6.17 -1.83
C GLY A 959 25.37 6.28 -1.13
N SER A 960 26.05 5.18 -0.80
CA SER A 960 27.45 5.25 -0.43
C SER A 960 28.29 5.44 -1.69
N PRO A 961 29.21 6.42 -1.76
CA PRO A 961 30.12 6.51 -2.87
C PRO A 961 30.95 5.22 -2.95
N PRO A 962 31.25 4.71 -4.17
CA PRO A 962 32.07 3.53 -4.31
C PRO A 962 33.40 3.77 -3.58
N ALA A 963 33.80 2.82 -2.75
CA ALA A 963 35.11 2.86 -2.09
C ALA A 963 36.17 3.14 -3.15
N ARG A 964 36.92 4.24 -3.01
CA ARG A 964 38.05 4.54 -3.90
C ARG A 964 38.92 3.29 -3.93
N ARG A 965 38.93 2.58 -5.05
CA ARG A 965 39.97 1.58 -5.30
C ARG A 965 41.29 2.28 -5.06
N ALA A 966 42.01 1.84 -4.03
CA ALA A 966 43.40 2.27 -3.85
C ALA A 966 44.13 1.97 -5.17
N ALA A 967 44.61 3.01 -5.81
CA ALA A 967 45.48 2.83 -6.94
C ALA A 967 46.73 2.12 -6.40
N THR A 968 46.83 0.83 -6.69
CA THR A 968 48.11 0.11 -6.55
C THR A 968 48.99 0.66 -7.61
N SER A 969 50.02 1.40 -7.15
CA SER A 969 51.18 1.85 -7.90
C SER A 969 51.90 0.70 -8.53
#